data_50555691682752eb1874200ccc5cd67e
#
_entry.id   50555691682752eb1874200ccc5cd67e
#
_cell.length_a   1.000
_cell.length_b   1.000
_cell.length_c   1.000
_cell.angle_alpha   90.00
_cell.angle_beta   90.00
_cell.angle_gamma   90.00
#
_symmetry.space_group_name_H-M   'P 1'
#
loop_
_entity.id
_entity.type
_entity.pdbx_description
1 polymer ?
#
loop_
_entity_poly.entity_id
_entity_poly.type
_entity_poly.pdbx_seq_one_letter_code
_entity_poly.pdbx_strand_id
1 'polypeptide(L)'
;MQNRQLATLFPGSKYAIRDVIGSMDVVDNFPYQVLRDYYHKWYRPDNQALVIVGDVDVDYTEAKIREMFKDIPKPINPARVETFPVPDNDEPIIAIDKDVEQQFGFVQIMFKHDIIAREDKTDISYLVIQYAKQIMCSMLNARYAEKGQDPDCPYVQAASYDAAYLGANTKDAFTLVIVPKEGKTTEATQAGFIEALRATRYGFTATEYARAQEDFLSAIERRYNERDKLLSEGLARSYCSHFLENEPIPSYEEYYNIMNMIAPNVPVESINELLQELISTDGKNLVVINYNQEKDGAVYPDRESLLSAITDAEKQEITPYVDNVKQEPLIAQLPKKGKIVKETYNETFGYKQLELSNGARVLLKPTELKKDQIWMMAQQRGGKSLYSEKDWANLELFDMAIQGSGLGGFSNTQLKKALAGKQASISQSMYDYSDYITGQSTVKDLETLFQLTYLQFTDVTRDEKNVNQLMSIVETTLKNKNLDPDYLFSDSLNYIVGNYSWRNKPFDYEDLQKVNYDRILQIANERTANAASYTFLFVGSFDEQAIRPLIEQYIASLPAQKGVKSNWENISSYPEGQVIKHFTRKMETPKTSIAVRLYDTQTPYSLEASIRANLLGQILDKVYNNRIREDAGAAYAVSAYGYSSLEGDKPYTCVQVYIPLKPEFTDQALDIINEEIAKACQSIDAASLEDFKRGMIKDHETQIKENSYWYHKISTYAERGIDDHTDYEKIVMAQTPETIAAFARQLVTAGNKIEVVMTPEQ
;
A
#
# COMPACT_ATOMS: atom_id res chain seq x y z
N MET A 1 -13.55 -18.30 9.07
CA MET A 1 -14.60 -17.86 10.03
C MET A 1 -15.86 -17.39 9.32
N GLN A 2 -15.85 -16.39 8.46
CA GLN A 2 -17.07 -15.85 7.83
C GLN A 2 -17.92 -16.95 7.16
N ASN A 3 -17.33 -17.86 6.39
CA ASN A 3 -18.08 -18.94 5.72
C ASN A 3 -18.79 -19.88 6.68
N ARG A 4 -18.23 -20.11 7.89
CA ARG A 4 -18.89 -20.91 8.95
C ARG A 4 -20.10 -20.20 9.55
N GLN A 5 -20.17 -18.87 9.41
CA GLN A 5 -21.20 -18.01 10.01
C GLN A 5 -22.27 -17.53 8.99
N LEU A 6 -22.22 -17.95 7.73
CA LEU A 6 -23.15 -17.46 6.69
C LEU A 6 -24.62 -17.65 7.07
N ALA A 7 -24.98 -18.79 7.67
CA ALA A 7 -26.35 -19.03 8.12
C ALA A 7 -26.81 -18.06 9.22
N THR A 8 -25.90 -17.65 10.10
CA THR A 8 -26.16 -16.65 11.15
C THR A 8 -26.25 -15.23 10.56
N LEU A 9 -25.35 -14.89 9.64
CA LEU A 9 -25.21 -13.55 9.09
C LEU A 9 -26.26 -13.20 8.03
N PHE A 10 -26.79 -14.23 7.33
CA PHE A 10 -27.77 -14.05 6.25
C PHE A 10 -29.05 -14.85 6.46
N PRO A 11 -29.73 -14.74 7.63
CA PRO A 11 -30.95 -15.50 7.87
C PRO A 11 -32.01 -15.15 6.84
N GLY A 12 -32.65 -16.17 6.27
CA GLY A 12 -33.70 -16.02 5.26
C GLY A 12 -33.23 -15.61 3.86
N SER A 13 -31.94 -15.46 3.62
CA SER A 13 -31.36 -15.15 2.31
C SER A 13 -30.67 -16.36 1.68
N LYS A 14 -30.58 -16.38 0.34
CA LYS A 14 -29.76 -17.38 -0.37
C LYS A 14 -28.26 -17.21 -0.12
N TYR A 15 -27.79 -16.06 0.31
CA TYR A 15 -26.39 -15.85 0.75
C TYR A 15 -26.00 -16.79 1.90
N ALA A 16 -26.95 -17.22 2.72
CA ALA A 16 -26.71 -18.17 3.83
C ALA A 16 -26.18 -19.55 3.38
N ILE A 17 -26.46 -19.95 2.14
CA ILE A 17 -26.18 -21.29 1.61
C ILE A 17 -25.41 -21.26 0.27
N ARG A 18 -24.95 -20.10 -0.14
CA ARG A 18 -24.25 -19.89 -1.42
C ARG A 18 -22.86 -19.32 -1.17
N ASP A 19 -21.97 -20.17 -0.64
CA ASP A 19 -20.56 -19.85 -0.60
C ASP A 19 -19.99 -19.82 -2.01
N VAL A 20 -19.30 -18.73 -2.36
CA VAL A 20 -18.70 -18.50 -3.69
C VAL A 20 -17.63 -19.54 -4.01
N ILE A 21 -16.87 -19.98 -2.99
CA ILE A 21 -15.85 -21.03 -3.12
C ILE A 21 -16.50 -22.40 -3.36
N GLY A 22 -17.73 -22.61 -2.86
CA GLY A 22 -18.42 -23.89 -2.90
C GLY A 22 -17.96 -24.84 -1.78
N SER A 23 -18.39 -26.09 -1.87
CA SER A 23 -17.98 -27.14 -0.96
C SER A 23 -17.24 -28.24 -1.72
N MET A 24 -16.29 -28.91 -1.07
CA MET A 24 -15.54 -30.02 -1.66
C MET A 24 -16.48 -31.15 -2.10
N ASP A 25 -17.55 -31.43 -1.34
CA ASP A 25 -18.55 -32.43 -1.70
C ASP A 25 -19.20 -32.11 -3.06
N VAL A 26 -19.52 -30.85 -3.33
CA VAL A 26 -20.06 -30.42 -4.62
C VAL A 26 -18.97 -30.47 -5.69
N VAL A 27 -17.76 -29.97 -5.42
CA VAL A 27 -16.64 -29.95 -6.38
C VAL A 27 -16.26 -31.35 -6.83
N ASP A 28 -16.23 -32.32 -5.90
CA ASP A 28 -15.84 -33.70 -6.18
C ASP A 28 -16.93 -34.49 -6.90
N ASN A 29 -18.21 -34.13 -6.75
CA ASN A 29 -19.33 -34.99 -7.15
C ASN A 29 -20.29 -34.36 -8.16
N PHE A 30 -20.11 -33.10 -8.60
CA PHE A 30 -21.03 -32.47 -9.54
C PHE A 30 -20.93 -33.09 -10.95
N PRO A 31 -22.09 -33.31 -11.64
CA PRO A 31 -22.08 -33.76 -13.01
C PRO A 31 -21.55 -32.69 -13.95
N TYR A 32 -20.63 -33.02 -14.83
CA TYR A 32 -20.06 -32.04 -15.80
C TYR A 32 -21.11 -31.31 -16.65
N GLN A 33 -22.28 -31.92 -16.86
CA GLN A 33 -23.38 -31.26 -17.59
C GLN A 33 -23.89 -30.02 -16.83
N VAL A 34 -23.90 -30.03 -15.51
CA VAL A 34 -24.32 -28.85 -14.69
C VAL A 34 -23.43 -27.64 -14.97
N LEU A 35 -22.13 -27.86 -15.10
CA LEU A 35 -21.17 -26.79 -15.43
C LEU A 35 -21.41 -26.24 -16.86
N ARG A 36 -21.66 -27.14 -17.84
CA ARG A 36 -21.97 -26.72 -19.21
C ARG A 36 -23.28 -25.95 -19.29
N ASP A 37 -24.31 -26.43 -18.57
CA ASP A 37 -25.62 -25.76 -18.50
C ASP A 37 -25.50 -24.38 -17.85
N TYR A 38 -24.68 -24.26 -16.80
CA TYR A 38 -24.37 -22.98 -16.15
C TYR A 38 -23.68 -22.01 -17.13
N TYR A 39 -22.66 -22.50 -17.85
CA TYR A 39 -21.96 -21.70 -18.85
C TYR A 39 -22.92 -21.19 -19.92
N HIS A 40 -23.70 -22.07 -20.56
CA HIS A 40 -24.67 -21.68 -21.60
C HIS A 40 -25.80 -20.78 -21.07
N LYS A 41 -26.15 -20.90 -19.82
CA LYS A 41 -27.17 -20.08 -19.19
C LYS A 41 -26.70 -18.65 -18.94
N TRP A 42 -25.46 -18.43 -18.54
CA TRP A 42 -25.01 -17.17 -18.01
C TRP A 42 -23.98 -16.44 -18.88
N TYR A 43 -23.13 -17.16 -19.61
CA TYR A 43 -22.09 -16.58 -20.49
C TYR A 43 -22.71 -16.28 -21.88
N ARG A 44 -23.58 -15.29 -21.89
CA ARG A 44 -24.35 -14.88 -23.07
C ARG A 44 -24.01 -13.45 -23.45
N PRO A 45 -24.07 -13.08 -24.74
CA PRO A 45 -23.74 -11.72 -25.19
C PRO A 45 -24.65 -10.63 -24.60
N ASP A 46 -25.89 -10.95 -24.23
CA ASP A 46 -26.82 -10.01 -23.57
C ASP A 46 -26.49 -9.73 -22.09
N ASN A 47 -25.61 -10.52 -21.48
CA ASN A 47 -25.09 -10.34 -20.11
C ASN A 47 -23.66 -9.78 -20.08
N GLN A 48 -23.08 -9.43 -21.23
CA GLN A 48 -21.67 -9.04 -21.34
C GLN A 48 -21.55 -7.65 -21.91
N ALA A 49 -20.55 -6.92 -21.45
CA ALA A 49 -20.08 -5.69 -22.05
C ALA A 49 -18.60 -5.82 -22.42
N LEU A 50 -18.21 -5.17 -23.50
CA LEU A 50 -16.82 -5.03 -23.89
C LEU A 50 -16.42 -3.56 -23.73
N VAL A 51 -15.51 -3.29 -22.83
CA VAL A 51 -15.00 -1.94 -22.56
C VAL A 51 -13.57 -1.84 -23.07
N ILE A 52 -13.34 -0.94 -24.02
CA ILE A 52 -12.02 -0.68 -24.61
C ILE A 52 -11.72 0.80 -24.44
N VAL A 53 -10.62 1.09 -23.73
CA VAL A 53 -10.18 2.46 -23.45
C VAL A 53 -8.69 2.59 -23.76
N GLY A 54 -8.33 3.58 -24.57
CA GLY A 54 -6.94 3.84 -24.96
C GLY A 54 -6.86 4.64 -26.25
N ASP A 55 -5.66 4.71 -26.80
CA ASP A 55 -5.37 5.31 -28.11
C ASP A 55 -5.79 4.35 -29.23
N VAL A 56 -7.10 4.27 -29.48
CA VAL A 56 -7.70 3.36 -30.46
C VAL A 56 -8.52 4.14 -31.50
N ASP A 57 -8.49 3.67 -32.74
CA ASP A 57 -9.46 4.12 -33.76
C ASP A 57 -10.81 3.48 -33.43
N VAL A 58 -11.75 4.34 -33.01
CA VAL A 58 -13.07 3.91 -32.54
C VAL A 58 -13.87 3.24 -33.66
N ASP A 59 -13.88 3.82 -34.88
CA ASP A 59 -14.66 3.30 -36.01
C ASP A 59 -14.11 1.95 -36.47
N TYR A 60 -12.80 1.82 -36.55
CA TYR A 60 -12.15 0.55 -36.86
C TYR A 60 -12.42 -0.51 -35.79
N THR A 61 -12.29 -0.14 -34.52
CA THR A 61 -12.50 -1.06 -33.40
C THR A 61 -13.95 -1.53 -33.35
N GLU A 62 -14.92 -0.61 -33.51
CA GLU A 62 -16.35 -0.96 -33.58
C GLU A 62 -16.63 -1.90 -34.75
N ALA A 63 -16.10 -1.60 -35.94
CA ALA A 63 -16.26 -2.46 -37.12
C ALA A 63 -15.70 -3.85 -36.86
N LYS A 64 -14.54 -3.96 -36.20
CA LYS A 64 -13.92 -5.25 -35.83
C LYS A 64 -14.76 -6.03 -34.83
N ILE A 65 -15.27 -5.38 -33.79
CA ILE A 65 -16.18 -6.01 -32.81
C ILE A 65 -17.41 -6.57 -33.56
N ARG A 66 -18.05 -5.76 -34.39
CA ARG A 66 -19.21 -6.20 -35.18
C ARG A 66 -18.89 -7.37 -36.09
N GLU A 67 -17.74 -7.36 -36.77
CA GLU A 67 -17.26 -8.46 -37.61
C GLU A 67 -17.05 -9.75 -36.81
N MET A 68 -16.33 -9.66 -35.67
CA MET A 68 -15.93 -10.83 -34.88
C MET A 68 -17.12 -11.48 -34.15
N PHE A 69 -18.08 -10.70 -33.72
CA PHE A 69 -19.21 -11.18 -32.90
C PHE A 69 -20.50 -11.37 -33.70
N LYS A 70 -20.55 -11.06 -35.02
CA LYS A 70 -21.77 -11.11 -35.86
C LYS A 70 -22.47 -12.47 -35.91
N ASP A 71 -21.68 -13.56 -35.77
CA ASP A 71 -22.19 -14.93 -35.88
C ASP A 71 -22.63 -15.52 -34.53
N ILE A 72 -22.49 -14.77 -33.43
CA ILE A 72 -22.98 -15.20 -32.12
C ILE A 72 -24.51 -14.99 -32.10
N PRO A 73 -25.29 -16.07 -31.92
CA PRO A 73 -26.74 -15.97 -31.96
C PRO A 73 -27.28 -15.20 -30.75
N LYS A 74 -28.32 -14.42 -30.96
CA LYS A 74 -29.07 -13.82 -29.86
C LYS A 74 -29.72 -14.91 -29.01
N PRO A 75 -29.66 -14.84 -27.70
CA PRO A 75 -30.27 -15.82 -26.83
C PRO A 75 -31.82 -15.80 -26.97
N ILE A 76 -32.42 -16.99 -26.94
CA ILE A 76 -33.87 -17.16 -27.01
C ILE A 76 -34.39 -17.39 -25.59
N ASN A 77 -35.35 -16.55 -25.16
CA ASN A 77 -35.87 -16.61 -23.76
C ASN A 77 -34.80 -16.69 -22.69
N PRO A 78 -33.86 -15.74 -22.65
CA PRO A 78 -32.75 -15.78 -21.74
C PRO A 78 -33.22 -15.76 -20.29
N ALA A 79 -32.53 -16.53 -19.43
CA ALA A 79 -32.76 -16.47 -17.99
C ALA A 79 -32.42 -15.06 -17.50
N ARG A 80 -33.26 -14.49 -16.65
CA ARG A 80 -32.96 -13.21 -16.00
C ARG A 80 -31.93 -13.43 -14.88
N VAL A 81 -31.04 -12.47 -14.72
CA VAL A 81 -30.18 -12.41 -13.53
C VAL A 81 -31.08 -12.04 -12.35
N GLU A 82 -31.15 -12.93 -11.36
CA GLU A 82 -31.92 -12.74 -10.14
C GLU A 82 -31.00 -12.19 -9.05
N THR A 83 -31.48 -11.18 -8.33
CA THR A 83 -30.86 -10.72 -7.09
C THR A 83 -31.56 -11.37 -5.90
N PHE A 84 -30.80 -11.64 -4.84
CA PHE A 84 -31.34 -12.26 -3.65
C PHE A 84 -31.36 -11.27 -2.49
N PRO A 85 -32.54 -10.94 -1.93
CA PRO A 85 -32.61 -9.95 -0.87
C PRO A 85 -31.93 -10.45 0.41
N VAL A 86 -31.36 -9.52 1.14
CA VAL A 86 -30.95 -9.71 2.53
C VAL A 86 -32.01 -9.05 3.41
N PRO A 87 -32.80 -9.86 4.17
CA PRO A 87 -33.88 -9.32 5.00
C PRO A 87 -33.36 -8.42 6.11
N ASP A 88 -34.21 -7.49 6.56
CA ASP A 88 -34.02 -6.80 7.82
C ASP A 88 -34.10 -7.78 9.01
N ASN A 89 -33.54 -7.40 10.12
CA ASN A 89 -33.69 -8.11 11.38
C ASN A 89 -34.26 -7.20 12.47
N ASP A 90 -35.25 -7.72 13.20
CA ASP A 90 -35.85 -7.00 14.33
C ASP A 90 -35.00 -7.13 15.60
N GLU A 91 -34.24 -8.22 15.73
CA GLU A 91 -33.35 -8.52 16.85
C GLU A 91 -31.89 -8.54 16.37
N PRO A 92 -30.92 -8.12 17.22
CA PRO A 92 -29.52 -8.11 16.85
C PRO A 92 -28.99 -9.49 16.43
N ILE A 93 -28.29 -9.54 15.31
CA ILE A 93 -27.54 -10.71 14.86
C ILE A 93 -26.15 -10.65 15.46
N ILE A 94 -25.72 -11.71 16.14
CA ILE A 94 -24.38 -11.80 16.73
C ILE A 94 -23.68 -13.05 16.19
N ALA A 95 -22.56 -12.87 15.53
CA ALA A 95 -21.70 -13.94 15.04
C ALA A 95 -20.36 -13.90 15.76
N ILE A 96 -20.04 -14.96 16.50
CA ILE A 96 -18.78 -15.10 17.22
C ILE A 96 -18.08 -16.34 16.71
N ASP A 97 -16.82 -16.21 16.35
CA ASP A 97 -16.01 -17.34 15.89
C ASP A 97 -14.55 -17.12 16.29
N LYS A 98 -13.74 -18.17 16.17
CA LYS A 98 -12.31 -18.15 16.46
C LYS A 98 -11.55 -19.07 15.52
N ASP A 99 -10.29 -18.75 15.31
CA ASP A 99 -9.40 -19.50 14.43
C ASP A 99 -7.94 -19.37 14.90
N VAL A 100 -7.19 -20.46 14.84
CA VAL A 100 -5.78 -20.46 15.27
C VAL A 100 -4.87 -19.66 14.36
N GLU A 101 -5.23 -19.51 13.09
CA GLU A 101 -4.48 -18.71 12.10
C GLU A 101 -4.90 -17.23 12.10
N GLN A 102 -5.93 -16.86 12.89
CA GLN A 102 -6.32 -15.45 13.02
C GLN A 102 -5.27 -14.68 13.81
N GLN A 103 -4.64 -13.71 13.18
CA GLN A 103 -3.52 -12.97 13.79
C GLN A 103 -3.96 -12.02 14.91
N PHE A 104 -5.15 -11.44 14.81
CA PHE A 104 -5.73 -10.55 15.84
C PHE A 104 -7.24 -10.63 15.87
N GLY A 105 -7.82 -10.40 17.05
CA GLY A 105 -9.26 -10.29 17.17
C GLY A 105 -9.79 -8.96 16.64
N PHE A 106 -11.03 -8.95 16.14
CA PHE A 106 -11.73 -7.72 15.80
C PHE A 106 -13.22 -7.83 16.09
N VAL A 107 -13.85 -6.67 16.24
CA VAL A 107 -15.29 -6.52 16.32
C VAL A 107 -15.77 -5.63 15.18
N GLN A 108 -16.83 -6.06 14.50
CA GLN A 108 -17.58 -5.21 13.58
C GLN A 108 -18.98 -4.98 14.14
N ILE A 109 -19.37 -3.71 14.25
CA ILE A 109 -20.74 -3.32 14.58
C ILE A 109 -21.32 -2.74 13.30
N MET A 110 -22.33 -3.42 12.75
CA MET A 110 -22.89 -3.09 11.46
C MET A 110 -24.37 -2.73 11.59
N PHE A 111 -24.78 -1.66 10.94
CA PHE A 111 -26.17 -1.22 10.85
C PHE A 111 -26.60 -1.36 9.40
N LYS A 112 -27.41 -2.38 9.11
CA LYS A 112 -27.90 -2.63 7.75
C LYS A 112 -28.89 -1.55 7.34
N HIS A 113 -28.79 -1.12 6.08
CA HIS A 113 -29.75 -0.23 5.45
C HIS A 113 -29.92 -0.59 3.96
N ASP A 114 -30.95 -0.04 3.33
CA ASP A 114 -31.22 -0.31 1.93
C ASP A 114 -30.16 0.32 1.03
N ILE A 115 -29.88 -0.36 -0.09
CA ILE A 115 -29.08 0.20 -1.17
C ILE A 115 -29.85 1.32 -1.86
N ILE A 116 -29.12 2.25 -2.49
CA ILE A 116 -29.72 3.18 -3.43
C ILE A 116 -30.08 2.39 -4.70
N ALA A 117 -31.32 2.49 -5.16
CA ALA A 117 -31.77 1.78 -6.33
C ALA A 117 -30.91 2.14 -7.55
N ARG A 118 -30.67 1.15 -8.43
CA ARG A 118 -29.79 1.32 -9.59
C ARG A 118 -30.24 2.46 -10.51
N GLU A 119 -31.54 2.64 -10.68
CA GLU A 119 -32.14 3.72 -11.44
C GLU A 119 -31.95 5.11 -10.83
N ASP A 120 -31.85 5.22 -9.51
CA ASP A 120 -31.71 6.48 -8.79
C ASP A 120 -30.26 7.00 -8.77
N LYS A 121 -29.28 6.15 -9.12
CA LYS A 121 -27.86 6.56 -9.20
C LYS A 121 -27.56 7.57 -10.31
N THR A 122 -28.50 7.81 -11.22
CA THR A 122 -28.39 8.83 -12.27
C THR A 122 -28.80 10.23 -11.83
N ASP A 123 -29.37 10.37 -10.64
CA ASP A 123 -29.74 11.65 -10.05
C ASP A 123 -28.57 12.28 -9.28
N ILE A 124 -28.52 13.61 -9.26
CA ILE A 124 -27.46 14.35 -8.52
C ILE A 124 -27.53 14.09 -7.02
N SER A 125 -28.70 13.76 -6.48
CA SER A 125 -28.89 13.37 -5.09
C SER A 125 -28.02 12.19 -4.68
N TYR A 126 -27.75 11.26 -5.60
CA TYR A 126 -26.81 10.17 -5.38
C TYR A 126 -25.42 10.69 -5.02
N LEU A 127 -24.88 11.64 -5.80
CA LEU A 127 -23.56 12.23 -5.54
C LEU A 127 -23.53 13.03 -4.23
N VAL A 128 -24.65 13.68 -3.87
CA VAL A 128 -24.78 14.36 -2.57
C VAL A 128 -24.70 13.37 -1.42
N ILE A 129 -25.39 12.23 -1.50
CA ILE A 129 -25.38 11.18 -0.49
C ILE A 129 -23.97 10.55 -0.39
N GLN A 130 -23.32 10.25 -1.52
CA GLN A 130 -21.96 9.70 -1.52
C GLN A 130 -20.97 10.66 -0.89
N TYR A 131 -21.04 11.96 -1.20
CA TYR A 131 -20.26 12.99 -0.55
C TYR A 131 -20.50 13.01 0.97
N ALA A 132 -21.76 13.02 1.39
CA ALA A 132 -22.11 13.04 2.80
C ALA A 132 -21.57 11.82 3.55
N LYS A 133 -21.72 10.61 3.02
CA LYS A 133 -21.19 9.37 3.59
C LYS A 133 -19.66 9.39 3.71
N GLN A 134 -18.97 9.86 2.67
CA GLN A 134 -17.50 9.95 2.68
C GLN A 134 -16.99 10.94 3.72
N ILE A 135 -17.57 12.13 3.80
CA ILE A 135 -17.19 13.16 4.79
C ILE A 135 -17.50 12.69 6.21
N MET A 136 -18.67 12.10 6.44
CA MET A 136 -19.08 11.54 7.72
C MET A 136 -18.06 10.51 8.23
N CYS A 137 -17.72 9.52 7.41
CA CYS A 137 -16.74 8.51 7.76
C CYS A 137 -15.35 9.12 7.99
N SER A 138 -14.93 10.09 7.17
CA SER A 138 -13.65 10.79 7.34
C SER A 138 -13.53 11.48 8.71
N MET A 139 -14.57 12.22 9.12
CA MET A 139 -14.58 12.90 10.43
C MET A 139 -14.62 11.91 11.59
N LEU A 140 -15.42 10.85 11.51
CA LEU A 140 -15.50 9.84 12.56
C LEU A 140 -14.17 9.07 12.68
N ASN A 141 -13.52 8.76 11.57
CA ASN A 141 -12.22 8.09 11.55
C ASN A 141 -11.10 8.97 12.16
N ALA A 142 -11.16 10.28 11.95
CA ALA A 142 -10.26 11.23 12.62
C ALA A 142 -10.43 11.21 14.15
N ARG A 143 -11.67 11.15 14.64
CA ARG A 143 -11.94 11.01 16.10
C ARG A 143 -11.45 9.67 16.64
N TYR A 144 -11.65 8.56 15.91
CA TYR A 144 -11.13 7.25 16.32
C TYR A 144 -9.61 7.25 16.42
N ALA A 145 -8.92 7.84 15.45
CA ALA A 145 -7.47 7.96 15.48
C ALA A 145 -6.97 8.81 16.65
N GLU A 146 -7.66 9.91 16.95
CA GLU A 146 -7.33 10.78 18.10
C GLU A 146 -7.58 10.06 19.43
N LYS A 147 -8.73 9.38 19.57
CA LYS A 147 -9.07 8.60 20.77
C LYS A 147 -8.12 7.43 20.99
N GLY A 148 -7.67 6.78 19.92
CA GLY A 148 -6.69 5.68 19.95
C GLY A 148 -5.34 6.06 20.59
N GLN A 149 -5.00 7.36 20.63
CA GLN A 149 -3.79 7.87 21.26
C GLN A 149 -3.88 8.00 22.80
N ASP A 150 -5.07 7.86 23.37
CA ASP A 150 -5.21 7.87 24.81
C ASP A 150 -4.58 6.60 25.43
N PRO A 151 -3.76 6.73 26.49
CA PRO A 151 -3.09 5.58 27.10
C PRO A 151 -4.05 4.49 27.57
N ASP A 152 -5.24 4.91 28.06
CA ASP A 152 -6.27 4.00 28.58
C ASP A 152 -7.24 3.49 27.49
N CYS A 153 -7.02 3.84 26.24
CA CYS A 153 -7.86 3.34 25.14
C CYS A 153 -7.80 1.82 25.05
N PRO A 154 -8.93 1.10 25.11
CA PRO A 154 -8.94 -0.36 25.09
C PRO A 154 -8.80 -0.98 23.70
N TYR A 155 -8.82 -0.18 22.63
CA TYR A 155 -8.54 -0.65 21.27
C TYR A 155 -7.20 -0.15 20.74
N VAL A 156 -6.65 -0.90 19.81
CA VAL A 156 -5.44 -0.57 19.06
C VAL A 156 -5.78 0.36 17.91
N GLN A 157 -6.89 0.06 17.23
CA GLN A 157 -7.40 0.78 16.07
C GLN A 157 -8.90 0.67 15.98
N ALA A 158 -9.56 1.72 15.50
CA ALA A 158 -10.97 1.70 15.12
C ALA A 158 -11.16 2.54 13.83
N ALA A 159 -12.16 2.16 13.03
CA ALA A 159 -12.51 2.85 11.80
C ALA A 159 -14.00 2.65 11.49
N SER A 160 -14.53 3.52 10.62
CA SER A 160 -15.88 3.41 10.08
C SER A 160 -15.88 3.48 8.55
N TYR A 161 -16.82 2.81 7.95
CA TYR A 161 -17.12 2.91 6.51
C TYR A 161 -18.57 2.53 6.24
N ASP A 162 -19.07 2.92 5.07
CA ASP A 162 -20.38 2.52 4.55
C ASP A 162 -20.19 1.80 3.23
N ALA A 163 -20.67 0.56 3.12
CA ALA A 163 -20.48 -0.28 1.95
C ALA A 163 -21.49 -1.45 1.93
N ALA A 164 -21.45 -2.26 0.86
CA ALA A 164 -22.25 -3.46 0.72
C ALA A 164 -22.11 -4.39 1.94
N TYR A 165 -23.24 -4.80 2.53
CA TYR A 165 -23.28 -5.71 3.67
C TYR A 165 -22.63 -7.06 3.32
N LEU A 166 -21.42 -7.28 3.82
CA LEU A 166 -20.64 -8.53 3.61
C LEU A 166 -20.57 -8.99 2.13
N GLY A 167 -20.55 -8.02 1.20
CA GLY A 167 -20.50 -8.26 -0.24
C GLY A 167 -21.85 -8.56 -0.90
N ALA A 168 -22.97 -8.43 -0.20
CA ALA A 168 -24.30 -8.56 -0.78
C ALA A 168 -24.64 -7.31 -1.61
N ASN A 169 -25.13 -7.50 -2.84
CA ASN A 169 -25.49 -6.41 -3.73
C ASN A 169 -26.94 -5.89 -3.55
N THR A 170 -27.62 -6.31 -2.50
CA THR A 170 -29.01 -5.95 -2.19
C THR A 170 -29.18 -5.31 -0.81
N LYS A 171 -28.09 -5.10 -0.09
CA LYS A 171 -28.10 -4.49 1.23
C LYS A 171 -26.76 -3.82 1.50
N ASP A 172 -26.79 -2.60 1.99
CA ASP A 172 -25.63 -1.89 2.52
C ASP A 172 -25.55 -1.98 4.04
N ALA A 173 -24.42 -1.60 4.61
CA ALA A 173 -24.27 -1.44 6.05
C ALA A 173 -23.27 -0.33 6.38
N PHE A 174 -23.66 0.54 7.30
CA PHE A 174 -22.71 1.38 8.01
C PHE A 174 -21.99 0.53 9.06
N THR A 175 -20.67 0.49 8.98
CA THR A 175 -19.85 -0.46 9.74
C THR A 175 -18.81 0.27 10.58
N LEU A 176 -18.73 -0.09 11.86
CA LEU A 176 -17.63 0.24 12.75
C LEU A 176 -16.74 -0.99 12.90
N VAL A 177 -15.44 -0.86 12.64
CA VAL A 177 -14.45 -1.92 12.85
C VAL A 177 -13.56 -1.52 14.01
N ILE A 178 -13.39 -2.41 14.97
CA ILE A 178 -12.64 -2.17 16.20
C ILE A 178 -11.67 -3.33 16.40
N VAL A 179 -10.38 -3.02 16.52
CA VAL A 179 -9.34 -4.00 16.86
C VAL A 179 -8.99 -3.82 18.33
N PRO A 180 -9.44 -4.71 19.23
CA PRO A 180 -9.21 -4.58 20.65
C PRO A 180 -7.73 -4.85 21.02
N LYS A 181 -7.29 -4.24 22.13
CA LYS A 181 -6.12 -4.72 22.86
C LYS A 181 -6.39 -6.11 23.43
N GLU A 182 -5.36 -6.90 23.66
CA GLU A 182 -5.49 -8.27 24.17
C GLU A 182 -6.31 -8.32 25.47
N GLY A 183 -7.32 -9.18 25.49
CA GLY A 183 -8.24 -9.33 26.63
C GLY A 183 -9.22 -8.17 26.88
N LYS A 184 -9.32 -7.22 25.92
CA LYS A 184 -10.14 -5.98 26.06
C LYS A 184 -11.30 -5.90 25.07
N THR A 185 -11.76 -7.02 24.52
CA THR A 185 -12.77 -7.03 23.46
C THR A 185 -14.06 -6.32 23.83
N THR A 186 -14.60 -6.57 25.02
CA THR A 186 -15.84 -5.96 25.48
C THR A 186 -15.68 -4.47 25.73
N GLU A 187 -14.60 -4.06 26.43
CA GLU A 187 -14.29 -2.65 26.70
C GLU A 187 -14.00 -1.89 25.40
N ALA A 188 -13.31 -2.52 24.44
CA ALA A 188 -13.03 -1.92 23.14
C ALA A 188 -14.30 -1.74 22.30
N THR A 189 -15.21 -2.71 22.33
CA THR A 189 -16.52 -2.63 21.69
C THR A 189 -17.31 -1.43 22.25
N GLN A 190 -17.36 -1.32 23.58
CA GLN A 190 -18.04 -0.21 24.25
C GLN A 190 -17.40 1.13 23.89
N ALA A 191 -16.07 1.25 24.01
CA ALA A 191 -15.35 2.50 23.74
C ALA A 191 -15.47 2.97 22.28
N GLY A 192 -15.37 2.03 21.32
CA GLY A 192 -15.55 2.35 19.90
C GLY A 192 -16.98 2.80 19.60
N PHE A 193 -17.98 2.15 20.19
CA PHE A 193 -19.37 2.54 19.99
C PHE A 193 -19.70 3.87 20.68
N ILE A 194 -19.12 4.17 21.85
CA ILE A 194 -19.27 5.48 22.53
C ILE A 194 -18.85 6.63 21.62
N GLU A 195 -17.77 6.49 20.84
CA GLU A 195 -17.32 7.56 19.96
C GLU A 195 -18.29 7.79 18.79
N ALA A 196 -18.86 6.73 18.22
CA ALA A 196 -19.93 6.84 17.25
C ALA A 196 -21.20 7.49 17.85
N LEU A 197 -21.59 7.07 19.05
CA LEU A 197 -22.72 7.69 19.79
C LEU A 197 -22.47 9.15 20.14
N ARG A 198 -21.22 9.53 20.44
CA ARG A 198 -20.84 10.94 20.65
C ARG A 198 -21.14 11.77 19.41
N ALA A 199 -20.73 11.27 18.24
CA ALA A 199 -21.01 11.92 16.96
C ALA A 199 -22.50 11.96 16.65
N THR A 200 -23.24 10.89 16.94
CA THR A 200 -24.71 10.82 16.76
C THR A 200 -25.46 11.81 17.65
N ARG A 201 -25.08 11.92 18.95
CA ARG A 201 -25.80 12.76 19.92
C ARG A 201 -25.48 14.25 19.82
N TYR A 202 -24.24 14.59 19.53
CA TYR A 202 -23.73 15.96 19.56
C TYR A 202 -23.32 16.50 18.20
N GLY A 203 -23.30 15.65 17.19
CA GLY A 203 -22.87 15.99 15.84
C GLY A 203 -21.35 16.15 15.68
N PHE A 204 -20.95 16.40 14.47
CA PHE A 204 -19.63 16.91 14.11
C PHE A 204 -19.62 18.44 14.24
N THR A 205 -18.47 18.99 14.59
CA THR A 205 -18.29 20.44 14.70
C THR A 205 -18.11 21.07 13.32
N ALA A 206 -18.43 22.36 13.21
CA ALA A 206 -18.21 23.11 11.96
C ALA A 206 -16.73 23.12 11.54
N THR A 207 -15.79 23.07 12.48
CA THR A 207 -14.35 23.07 12.20
C THR A 207 -13.85 21.71 11.71
N GLU A 208 -14.38 20.59 12.20
CA GLU A 208 -14.11 19.26 11.65
C GLU A 208 -14.63 19.16 10.23
N TYR A 209 -15.87 19.61 10.01
CA TYR A 209 -16.50 19.58 8.69
C TYR A 209 -15.73 20.44 7.68
N ALA A 210 -15.35 21.67 8.05
CA ALA A 210 -14.58 22.54 7.16
C ALA A 210 -13.26 21.89 6.72
N ARG A 211 -12.52 21.24 7.63
CA ARG A 211 -11.29 20.53 7.28
C ARG A 211 -11.54 19.32 6.36
N ALA A 212 -12.52 18.49 6.68
CA ALA A 212 -12.85 17.34 5.86
C ALA A 212 -13.32 17.75 4.45
N GLN A 213 -14.06 18.87 4.34
CA GLN A 213 -14.48 19.46 3.09
C GLN A 213 -13.27 20.00 2.27
N GLU A 214 -12.34 20.71 2.92
CA GLU A 214 -11.14 21.24 2.29
C GLU A 214 -10.25 20.09 1.76
N ASP A 215 -10.04 19.04 2.55
CA ASP A 215 -9.29 17.85 2.14
C ASP A 215 -9.94 17.17 0.93
N PHE A 216 -11.26 17.00 0.95
CA PHE A 216 -12.02 16.43 -0.15
C PHE A 216 -11.89 17.27 -1.43
N LEU A 217 -12.17 18.56 -1.35
CA LEU A 217 -12.11 19.46 -2.51
C LEU A 217 -10.70 19.58 -3.08
N SER A 218 -9.67 19.62 -2.23
CA SER A 218 -8.27 19.64 -2.65
C SER A 218 -7.88 18.35 -3.41
N ALA A 219 -8.38 17.19 -2.97
CA ALA A 219 -8.17 15.94 -3.67
C ALA A 219 -8.86 15.91 -5.06
N ILE A 220 -10.07 16.46 -5.14
CA ILE A 220 -10.82 16.60 -6.41
C ILE A 220 -10.12 17.58 -7.35
N GLU A 221 -9.66 18.73 -6.86
CA GLU A 221 -8.89 19.72 -7.63
C GLU A 221 -7.63 19.10 -8.27
N ARG A 222 -6.85 18.36 -7.47
CA ARG A 222 -5.68 17.65 -7.99
C ARG A 222 -6.04 16.66 -9.10
N ARG A 223 -7.12 15.88 -8.93
CA ARG A 223 -7.59 14.91 -9.93
C ARG A 223 -8.03 15.61 -11.23
N TYR A 224 -8.72 16.74 -11.12
CA TYR A 224 -9.08 17.58 -12.26
C TYR A 224 -7.84 18.12 -12.98
N ASN A 225 -6.85 18.65 -12.26
CA ASN A 225 -5.62 19.17 -12.85
C ASN A 225 -4.84 18.10 -13.61
N GLU A 226 -4.85 16.86 -13.13
CA GLU A 226 -4.15 15.70 -13.74
C GLU A 226 -4.97 14.94 -14.80
N ARG A 227 -6.23 15.34 -15.09
CA ARG A 227 -7.18 14.56 -15.91
C ARG A 227 -6.66 14.15 -17.29
N ASP A 228 -5.82 14.98 -17.92
CA ASP A 228 -5.24 14.70 -19.24
C ASP A 228 -4.05 13.72 -19.20
N LYS A 229 -3.60 13.36 -18.01
CA LYS A 229 -2.44 12.49 -17.75
C LYS A 229 -2.79 11.20 -17.01
N LEU A 230 -4.08 10.95 -16.81
CA LEU A 230 -4.56 9.73 -16.14
C LEU A 230 -4.46 8.53 -17.06
N LEU A 231 -4.24 7.36 -16.46
CA LEU A 231 -4.15 6.10 -17.20
C LEU A 231 -5.52 5.63 -17.64
N SER A 232 -5.60 5.06 -18.84
CA SER A 232 -6.83 4.48 -19.43
C SER A 232 -7.45 3.40 -18.56
N GLU A 233 -6.68 2.69 -17.75
CA GLU A 233 -7.16 1.66 -16.83
C GLU A 233 -8.19 2.19 -15.83
N GLY A 234 -7.98 3.38 -15.26
CA GLY A 234 -8.92 4.01 -14.33
C GLY A 234 -10.28 4.28 -14.99
N LEU A 235 -10.28 4.78 -16.22
CA LEU A 235 -11.51 4.99 -17.01
C LEU A 235 -12.19 3.66 -17.35
N ALA A 236 -11.43 2.65 -17.76
CA ALA A 236 -11.99 1.33 -18.07
C ALA A 236 -12.71 0.73 -16.85
N ARG A 237 -12.12 0.82 -15.66
CA ARG A 237 -12.76 0.37 -14.40
C ARG A 237 -14.06 1.14 -14.12
N SER A 238 -14.07 2.47 -14.29
CA SER A 238 -15.27 3.29 -14.10
C SER A 238 -16.40 2.88 -15.05
N TYR A 239 -16.10 2.61 -16.32
CA TYR A 239 -17.08 2.14 -17.28
C TYR A 239 -17.58 0.73 -16.98
N CYS A 240 -16.74 -0.16 -16.46
CA CYS A 240 -17.18 -1.46 -15.95
C CYS A 240 -18.14 -1.30 -14.75
N SER A 241 -17.83 -0.43 -13.79
CA SER A 241 -18.70 -0.15 -12.65
C SER A 241 -20.05 0.46 -13.10
N HIS A 242 -20.03 1.34 -14.10
CA HIS A 242 -21.26 1.85 -14.70
C HIS A 242 -22.12 0.74 -15.31
N PHE A 243 -21.51 -0.16 -16.08
CA PHE A 243 -22.25 -1.29 -16.68
C PHE A 243 -22.83 -2.21 -15.61
N LEU A 244 -22.07 -2.55 -14.59
CA LEU A 244 -22.50 -3.49 -13.54
C LEU A 244 -23.49 -2.87 -12.57
N GLU A 245 -23.24 -1.64 -12.10
CA GLU A 245 -23.92 -1.04 -10.95
C GLU A 245 -24.61 0.29 -11.27
N ASN A 246 -24.58 0.75 -12.53
CA ASN A 246 -25.07 2.05 -12.96
C ASN A 246 -24.42 3.24 -12.25
N GLU A 247 -23.16 3.07 -11.79
CA GLU A 247 -22.40 4.16 -11.19
C GLU A 247 -22.24 5.34 -12.17
N PRO A 248 -22.41 6.59 -11.74
CA PRO A 248 -22.24 7.75 -12.60
C PRO A 248 -20.82 7.83 -13.18
N ILE A 249 -20.72 8.22 -14.44
CA ILE A 249 -19.44 8.42 -15.15
C ILE A 249 -19.32 9.85 -15.70
N PRO A 250 -19.45 10.89 -14.87
CA PRO A 250 -19.19 12.25 -15.31
C PRO A 250 -17.73 12.39 -15.74
N SER A 251 -17.43 13.28 -16.67
CA SER A 251 -16.05 13.68 -16.94
C SER A 251 -15.39 14.25 -15.67
N TYR A 252 -14.07 14.24 -15.60
CA TYR A 252 -13.37 14.82 -14.45
C TYR A 252 -13.69 16.31 -14.26
N GLU A 253 -13.95 17.04 -15.34
CA GLU A 253 -14.36 18.45 -15.31
C GLU A 253 -15.78 18.60 -14.76
N GLU A 254 -16.72 17.79 -15.21
CA GLU A 254 -18.09 17.79 -14.69
C GLU A 254 -18.10 17.41 -13.22
N TYR A 255 -17.38 16.36 -12.84
CA TYR A 255 -17.27 15.92 -11.43
C TYR A 255 -16.68 17.03 -10.55
N TYR A 256 -15.60 17.68 -11.00
CA TYR A 256 -15.00 18.82 -10.30
C TYR A 256 -16.03 19.95 -10.11
N ASN A 257 -16.74 20.33 -11.16
CA ASN A 257 -17.74 21.41 -11.10
C ASN A 257 -18.92 21.03 -10.18
N ILE A 258 -19.43 19.80 -10.30
CA ILE A 258 -20.51 19.27 -9.45
C ILE A 258 -20.09 19.27 -7.98
N MET A 259 -18.90 18.77 -7.65
CA MET A 259 -18.46 18.71 -6.25
C MET A 259 -18.18 20.08 -5.64
N ASN A 260 -17.65 21.03 -6.42
CA ASN A 260 -17.53 22.43 -5.99
C ASN A 260 -18.88 23.13 -5.79
N MET A 261 -19.94 22.65 -6.44
CA MET A 261 -21.31 23.11 -6.21
C MET A 261 -21.93 22.40 -4.98
N ILE A 262 -21.74 21.08 -4.84
CA ILE A 262 -22.36 20.28 -3.77
C ILE A 262 -21.74 20.64 -2.41
N ALA A 263 -20.40 20.53 -2.28
CA ALA A 263 -19.75 20.58 -0.99
C ALA A 263 -20.06 21.86 -0.18
N PRO A 264 -20.05 23.09 -0.74
CA PRO A 264 -20.38 24.30 0.02
C PRO A 264 -21.88 24.40 0.39
N ASN A 265 -22.74 23.63 -0.27
CA ASN A 265 -24.21 23.70 -0.09
C ASN A 265 -24.76 22.58 0.77
N VAL A 266 -23.95 21.61 1.17
CA VAL A 266 -24.34 20.57 2.13
C VAL A 266 -23.93 21.06 3.53
N PRO A 267 -24.86 21.38 4.43
CA PRO A 267 -24.53 21.82 5.79
C PRO A 267 -24.09 20.63 6.66
N VAL A 268 -23.31 20.89 7.69
CA VAL A 268 -22.87 19.85 8.64
C VAL A 268 -24.04 19.17 9.33
N GLU A 269 -25.14 19.88 9.52
CA GLU A 269 -26.37 19.36 10.08
C GLU A 269 -26.92 18.18 9.28
N SER A 270 -26.90 18.26 7.95
CA SER A 270 -27.31 17.13 7.08
C SER A 270 -26.41 15.91 7.21
N ILE A 271 -25.09 16.11 7.46
CA ILE A 271 -24.17 15.02 7.75
C ILE A 271 -24.50 14.38 9.12
N ASN A 272 -24.85 15.21 10.10
CA ASN A 272 -25.24 14.76 11.43
C ASN A 272 -26.57 13.98 11.40
N GLU A 273 -27.55 14.45 10.64
CA GLU A 273 -28.83 13.76 10.41
C GLU A 273 -28.63 12.40 9.75
N LEU A 274 -27.78 12.33 8.71
CA LEU A 274 -27.44 11.07 8.06
C LEU A 274 -26.84 10.04 9.04
N LEU A 275 -25.93 10.46 9.91
CA LEU A 275 -25.35 9.56 10.92
C LEU A 275 -26.40 9.08 11.93
N GLN A 276 -27.35 9.95 12.32
CA GLN A 276 -28.46 9.58 13.20
C GLN A 276 -29.41 8.56 12.56
N GLU A 277 -29.61 8.63 11.24
CA GLU A 277 -30.43 7.68 10.48
C GLU A 277 -29.74 6.32 10.35
N LEU A 278 -28.41 6.31 10.20
CA LEU A 278 -27.64 5.09 9.98
C LEU A 278 -27.40 4.30 11.28
N ILE A 279 -27.28 4.94 12.44
CA ILE A 279 -27.07 4.28 13.72
C ILE A 279 -28.41 4.10 14.46
N SER A 280 -28.93 2.90 14.46
CA SER A 280 -30.11 2.51 15.23
C SER A 280 -29.71 2.14 16.67
N THR A 281 -30.52 2.58 17.64
CA THR A 281 -30.36 2.21 19.07
C THR A 281 -31.50 1.30 19.57
N ASP A 282 -32.38 0.84 18.67
CA ASP A 282 -33.47 -0.08 19.00
C ASP A 282 -33.13 -1.56 18.69
N GLY A 283 -31.90 -1.83 18.27
CA GLY A 283 -31.38 -3.15 17.92
C GLY A 283 -31.79 -3.68 16.53
N LYS A 284 -32.65 -2.95 15.81
CA LYS A 284 -33.05 -3.32 14.45
C LYS A 284 -31.87 -3.14 13.48
N ASN A 285 -31.76 -4.08 12.54
CA ASN A 285 -30.71 -4.10 11.57
C ASN A 285 -29.27 -4.09 12.13
N LEU A 286 -29.14 -4.30 13.45
CA LEU A 286 -27.86 -4.40 14.12
C LEU A 286 -27.28 -5.80 13.90
N VAL A 287 -26.03 -5.84 13.43
CA VAL A 287 -25.24 -7.06 13.30
C VAL A 287 -23.89 -6.83 13.98
N VAL A 288 -23.50 -7.75 14.86
CA VAL A 288 -22.20 -7.72 15.53
C VAL A 288 -21.41 -8.97 15.16
N ILE A 289 -20.24 -8.78 14.63
CA ILE A 289 -19.29 -9.85 14.32
C ILE A 289 -18.11 -9.72 15.27
N ASN A 290 -17.76 -10.79 15.95
CA ASN A 290 -16.51 -10.87 16.71
C ASN A 290 -15.74 -12.11 16.29
N TYR A 291 -14.63 -11.90 15.60
CA TYR A 291 -13.72 -12.96 15.20
C TYR A 291 -12.42 -12.83 15.99
N ASN A 292 -12.00 -13.95 16.56
CA ASN A 292 -10.93 -13.99 17.54
C ASN A 292 -9.80 -14.90 17.08
N GLN A 293 -8.61 -14.62 17.58
CA GLN A 293 -7.52 -15.56 17.56
C GLN A 293 -7.81 -16.68 18.58
N GLU A 294 -7.72 -17.95 18.16
CA GLU A 294 -7.85 -19.06 19.07
C GLU A 294 -6.55 -19.28 19.86
N LYS A 295 -6.64 -19.13 21.18
CA LYS A 295 -5.50 -19.32 22.11
C LYS A 295 -5.95 -20.16 23.30
N ASP A 296 -5.04 -21.03 23.79
CA ASP A 296 -5.25 -21.79 25.01
C ASP A 296 -5.42 -20.85 26.21
N GLY A 297 -6.47 -21.07 26.98
CA GLY A 297 -6.78 -20.28 28.18
C GLY A 297 -7.33 -18.88 27.92
N ALA A 298 -7.53 -18.48 26.66
CA ALA A 298 -8.15 -17.20 26.33
C ALA A 298 -9.65 -17.22 26.68
N VAL A 299 -10.13 -16.10 27.21
CA VAL A 299 -11.56 -15.87 27.48
C VAL A 299 -12.11 -14.99 26.37
N TYR A 300 -13.11 -15.48 25.68
CA TYR A 300 -13.78 -14.77 24.59
C TYR A 300 -15.11 -14.19 25.07
N PRO A 301 -15.55 -13.04 24.53
CA PRO A 301 -16.87 -12.53 24.83
C PRO A 301 -17.94 -13.50 24.32
N ASP A 302 -19.04 -13.58 25.02
CA ASP A 302 -20.25 -14.23 24.56
C ASP A 302 -21.25 -13.21 23.99
N ARG A 303 -22.39 -13.71 23.50
CA ARG A 303 -23.46 -12.89 22.95
C ARG A 303 -23.93 -11.80 23.92
N GLU A 304 -24.09 -12.16 25.20
CA GLU A 304 -24.64 -11.27 26.23
C GLU A 304 -23.66 -10.15 26.55
N SER A 305 -22.37 -10.45 26.68
CA SER A 305 -21.34 -9.45 26.97
C SER A 305 -21.14 -8.46 25.82
N LEU A 306 -21.22 -8.89 24.56
CA LEU A 306 -21.14 -7.98 23.40
C LEU A 306 -22.38 -7.08 23.32
N LEU A 307 -23.58 -7.61 23.54
CA LEU A 307 -24.80 -6.81 23.57
C LEU A 307 -24.80 -5.84 24.76
N SER A 308 -24.33 -6.28 25.94
CA SER A 308 -24.20 -5.39 27.11
C SER A 308 -23.23 -4.25 26.84
N ALA A 309 -22.10 -4.50 26.17
CA ALA A 309 -21.16 -3.47 25.81
C ALA A 309 -21.80 -2.34 24.96
N ILE A 310 -22.68 -2.73 24.02
CA ILE A 310 -23.42 -1.76 23.18
C ILE A 310 -24.50 -1.03 23.99
N THR A 311 -25.35 -1.76 24.71
CA THR A 311 -26.46 -1.16 25.48
C THR A 311 -25.97 -0.32 26.68
N ASP A 312 -24.83 -0.66 27.27
CA ASP A 312 -24.23 0.16 28.33
C ASP A 312 -23.57 1.42 27.76
N ALA A 313 -22.99 1.35 26.55
CA ALA A 313 -22.55 2.56 25.84
C ALA A 313 -23.71 3.51 25.55
N GLU A 314 -24.90 2.99 25.18
CA GLU A 314 -26.10 3.79 24.96
C GLU A 314 -26.59 4.50 26.21
N LYS A 315 -26.44 3.90 27.38
CA LYS A 315 -26.87 4.48 28.69
C LYS A 315 -25.84 5.41 29.28
N GLN A 316 -24.60 5.36 28.80
CA GLN A 316 -23.51 6.15 29.36
C GLN A 316 -23.72 7.66 29.11
N GLU A 317 -23.43 8.46 30.10
CA GLU A 317 -23.30 9.91 29.93
C GLU A 317 -22.05 10.21 29.10
N ILE A 318 -22.25 10.86 27.96
CA ILE A 318 -21.19 11.17 26.99
C ILE A 318 -21.10 12.71 26.91
N THR A 319 -19.87 13.24 26.93
CA THR A 319 -19.62 14.67 26.71
C THR A 319 -19.42 14.99 25.23
N PRO A 320 -19.74 16.19 24.76
CA PRO A 320 -19.44 16.63 23.40
C PRO A 320 -17.94 16.50 23.06
N TYR A 321 -17.64 16.27 21.80
CA TYR A 321 -16.26 16.32 21.31
C TYR A 321 -15.72 17.75 21.36
N VAL A 322 -14.46 17.90 21.77
CA VAL A 322 -13.75 19.18 21.79
C VAL A 322 -12.67 19.15 20.72
N ASP A 323 -12.83 19.98 19.71
CA ASP A 323 -11.88 20.07 18.60
C ASP A 323 -10.70 20.98 18.96
N ASN A 324 -9.61 20.37 19.40
CA ASN A 324 -8.39 21.09 19.75
C ASN A 324 -7.56 21.38 18.49
N VAL A 325 -7.64 22.61 18.00
CA VAL A 325 -6.87 23.08 16.83
C VAL A 325 -5.81 24.09 17.26
N LYS A 326 -4.57 23.86 16.88
CA LYS A 326 -3.47 24.82 17.04
C LYS A 326 -3.50 25.79 15.86
N GLN A 327 -3.69 27.08 16.12
CA GLN A 327 -3.87 28.12 15.09
C GLN A 327 -2.59 28.88 14.73
N GLU A 328 -1.44 28.38 15.13
CA GLU A 328 -0.15 29.00 14.83
C GLU A 328 0.31 28.62 13.40
N PRO A 329 1.10 29.48 12.72
CA PRO A 329 1.72 29.08 11.46
C PRO A 329 2.75 27.99 11.69
N LEU A 330 2.97 27.11 10.70
CA LEU A 330 3.97 26.03 10.78
C LEU A 330 5.35 26.54 11.20
N ILE A 331 5.74 27.70 10.71
CA ILE A 331 7.00 28.38 11.04
C ILE A 331 6.65 29.79 11.54
N ALA A 332 6.78 30.01 12.85
CA ALA A 332 6.45 31.29 13.48
C ALA A 332 7.40 32.42 13.07
N GLN A 333 8.67 32.11 12.86
CA GLN A 333 9.69 33.06 12.41
C GLN A 333 10.48 32.45 11.25
N LEU A 334 10.37 33.08 10.08
CA LEU A 334 11.12 32.65 8.91
C LEU A 334 12.62 32.67 9.19
N PRO A 335 13.37 31.62 8.80
CA PRO A 335 14.80 31.57 8.95
C PRO A 335 15.49 32.66 8.09
N LYS A 336 16.70 33.03 8.46
CA LYS A 336 17.49 33.98 7.68
C LYS A 336 17.88 33.36 6.34
N LYS A 337 17.49 33.99 5.24
CA LYS A 337 17.77 33.52 3.89
C LYS A 337 19.27 33.27 3.65
N GLY A 338 19.56 32.10 3.05
CA GLY A 338 20.85 31.88 2.40
C GLY A 338 20.85 32.39 0.94
N LYS A 339 21.76 31.85 0.12
CA LYS A 339 21.94 32.27 -1.29
C LYS A 339 22.25 31.05 -2.16
N ILE A 340 21.82 31.11 -3.41
CA ILE A 340 22.36 30.32 -4.51
C ILE A 340 23.68 30.95 -4.93
N VAL A 341 24.79 30.19 -4.91
CA VAL A 341 26.14 30.73 -5.17
C VAL A 341 26.74 30.26 -6.50
N LYS A 342 26.23 29.15 -7.04
CA LYS A 342 26.68 28.62 -8.33
C LYS A 342 25.58 27.81 -8.99
N GLU A 343 25.59 27.80 -10.31
CA GLU A 343 24.66 27.02 -11.14
C GLU A 343 25.43 26.29 -12.24
N THR A 344 25.07 25.07 -12.51
CA THR A 344 25.55 24.22 -13.61
C THR A 344 24.38 23.47 -14.21
N TYR A 345 24.54 22.93 -15.43
CA TYR A 345 23.54 22.17 -16.13
C TYR A 345 24.08 20.78 -16.48
N ASN A 346 23.28 19.75 -16.26
CA ASN A 346 23.57 18.38 -16.67
C ASN A 346 22.75 18.05 -17.91
N GLU A 347 23.43 17.88 -19.04
CA GLU A 347 22.77 17.66 -20.35
C GLU A 347 22.20 16.25 -20.48
N THR A 348 22.83 15.24 -19.89
CA THR A 348 22.41 13.84 -19.96
C THR A 348 21.00 13.63 -19.39
N PHE A 349 20.76 14.18 -18.20
CA PHE A 349 19.46 14.04 -17.52
C PHE A 349 18.61 15.31 -17.60
N GLY A 350 19.12 16.41 -18.18
CA GLY A 350 18.40 17.66 -18.39
C GLY A 350 17.94 18.30 -17.08
N TYR A 351 18.83 18.43 -16.09
CA TYR A 351 18.55 19.11 -14.83
C TYR A 351 19.58 20.21 -14.55
N LYS A 352 19.16 21.23 -13.79
CA LYS A 352 20.06 22.22 -13.24
C LYS A 352 20.57 21.84 -11.86
N GLN A 353 21.83 22.05 -11.58
CA GLN A 353 22.42 21.88 -10.26
C GLN A 353 22.77 23.24 -9.68
N LEU A 354 22.27 23.53 -8.50
CA LEU A 354 22.53 24.72 -7.71
C LEU A 354 23.41 24.33 -6.50
N GLU A 355 24.47 25.14 -6.27
CA GLU A 355 25.24 25.09 -5.02
C GLU A 355 24.76 26.22 -4.11
N LEU A 356 24.50 25.90 -2.84
CA LEU A 356 23.96 26.85 -1.88
C LEU A 356 25.07 27.40 -0.94
N SER A 357 24.81 28.56 -0.35
CA SER A 357 25.75 29.21 0.56
C SER A 357 26.09 28.37 1.81
N ASN A 358 25.20 27.52 2.25
CA ASN A 358 25.45 26.56 3.34
C ASN A 358 26.17 25.29 2.88
N GLY A 359 26.40 25.10 1.58
CA GLY A 359 27.08 23.94 1.00
C GLY A 359 26.18 22.82 0.53
N ALA A 360 24.88 22.90 0.74
CA ALA A 360 23.91 21.94 0.18
C ALA A 360 23.84 22.06 -1.35
N ARG A 361 23.44 21.00 -2.03
CA ARG A 361 23.22 20.94 -3.47
C ARG A 361 21.74 20.76 -3.76
N VAL A 362 21.23 21.46 -4.77
CA VAL A 362 19.85 21.30 -5.23
C VAL A 362 19.84 20.98 -6.72
N LEU A 363 19.13 19.94 -7.10
CA LEU A 363 18.92 19.52 -8.49
C LEU A 363 17.47 19.86 -8.87
N LEU A 364 17.30 20.56 -9.98
CA LEU A 364 16.00 20.99 -10.48
C LEU A 364 15.73 20.38 -11.85
N LYS A 365 14.71 19.55 -11.93
CA LYS A 365 14.18 18.94 -13.15
C LYS A 365 12.73 19.38 -13.36
N PRO A 366 12.47 20.59 -13.92
CA PRO A 366 11.11 20.96 -14.30
C PRO A 366 10.62 20.06 -15.43
N THR A 367 9.37 19.62 -15.35
CA THR A 367 8.72 18.75 -16.34
C THR A 367 7.29 19.20 -16.62
N GLU A 368 6.78 18.80 -17.80
CA GLU A 368 5.37 18.94 -18.18
C GLU A 368 4.65 17.57 -18.21
N LEU A 369 5.25 16.54 -17.60
CA LEU A 369 4.75 15.17 -17.61
C LEU A 369 3.44 15.03 -16.82
N LYS A 370 3.33 15.75 -15.71
CA LYS A 370 2.11 15.95 -14.94
C LYS A 370 1.88 17.45 -14.75
N LYS A 371 0.63 17.88 -14.57
CA LYS A 371 0.32 19.32 -14.47
C LYS A 371 0.44 19.88 -13.05
N ASP A 372 0.23 19.03 -12.03
CA ASP A 372 0.13 19.49 -10.64
C ASP A 372 0.82 18.50 -9.68
N GLN A 373 2.03 18.10 -10.04
CA GLN A 373 2.80 17.14 -9.24
C GLN A 373 4.25 17.59 -9.13
N ILE A 374 4.73 17.69 -7.90
CA ILE A 374 6.13 17.96 -7.57
C ILE A 374 6.61 16.90 -6.60
N TRP A 375 7.70 16.23 -6.95
CA TRP A 375 8.41 15.27 -6.10
C TRP A 375 9.68 15.91 -5.56
N MET A 376 9.95 15.71 -4.29
CA MET A 376 11.15 16.16 -3.61
C MET A 376 11.86 14.98 -2.93
N MET A 377 13.19 14.96 -3.03
CA MET A 377 14.07 14.07 -2.27
C MET A 377 15.24 14.89 -1.74
N ALA A 378 15.55 14.73 -0.45
CA ALA A 378 16.84 15.06 0.09
C ALA A 378 17.54 13.75 0.47
N GLN A 379 18.73 13.51 -0.10
CA GLN A 379 19.46 12.26 0.11
C GLN A 379 20.90 12.54 0.53
N GLN A 380 21.41 11.68 1.41
CA GLN A 380 22.83 11.60 1.75
C GLN A 380 23.27 10.15 1.98
N ARG A 381 24.54 9.88 1.85
CA ARG A 381 25.10 8.58 2.25
C ARG A 381 25.27 8.50 3.76
N GLY A 382 25.18 7.29 4.29
CA GLY A 382 25.28 7.00 5.72
C GLY A 382 24.35 5.89 6.14
N GLY A 383 23.12 6.25 6.51
CA GLY A 383 22.08 5.30 6.89
C GLY A 383 22.42 4.45 8.09
N LYS A 384 21.83 3.27 8.15
CA LYS A 384 22.03 2.27 9.22
C LYS A 384 23.51 1.82 9.33
N SER A 385 24.35 2.01 8.27
CA SER A 385 25.74 1.59 8.26
C SER A 385 26.58 2.24 9.36
N LEU A 386 26.18 3.41 9.84
CA LEU A 386 26.90 4.20 10.85
C LEU A 386 26.61 3.78 12.29
N TYR A 387 25.69 2.84 12.49
CA TYR A 387 25.22 2.43 13.79
C TYR A 387 25.62 0.99 14.12
N SER A 388 25.76 0.70 15.39
CA SER A 388 26.10 -0.63 15.90
C SER A 388 24.87 -1.43 16.32
N GLU A 389 25.07 -2.70 16.65
CA GLU A 389 24.02 -3.59 17.16
C GLU A 389 23.24 -3.00 18.36
N LYS A 390 23.86 -2.12 19.14
CA LYS A 390 23.19 -1.46 20.28
C LYS A 390 22.01 -0.61 19.87
N ASP A 391 22.04 -0.05 18.66
CA ASP A 391 20.98 0.78 18.12
C ASP A 391 19.99 -0.02 17.26
N TRP A 392 20.24 -1.31 17.00
CA TRP A 392 19.48 -2.11 16.05
C TRP A 392 17.97 -2.03 16.24
N ALA A 393 17.46 -2.23 17.47
CA ALA A 393 16.03 -2.16 17.74
C ALA A 393 15.44 -0.77 17.43
N ASN A 394 16.22 0.30 17.67
CA ASN A 394 15.82 1.67 17.35
C ASN A 394 15.80 1.90 15.84
N LEU A 395 16.75 1.30 15.09
CA LEU A 395 16.83 1.43 13.64
C LEU A 395 15.69 0.70 12.91
N GLU A 396 15.23 -0.43 13.47
CA GLU A 396 14.09 -1.18 12.90
C GLU A 396 12.77 -0.40 12.98
N LEU A 397 12.58 0.40 14.02
CA LEU A 397 11.37 1.21 14.20
C LEU A 397 11.58 2.70 13.93
N PHE A 398 12.74 3.07 13.37
CA PHE A 398 13.08 4.47 13.09
C PHE A 398 12.05 5.18 12.22
N ASP A 399 11.77 4.63 11.05
CA ASP A 399 10.87 5.25 10.07
C ASP A 399 9.47 5.45 10.65
N MET A 400 8.94 4.42 11.32
CA MET A 400 7.62 4.47 11.96
C MET A 400 7.57 5.52 13.07
N ALA A 401 8.56 5.56 13.95
CA ALA A 401 8.56 6.47 15.07
C ALA A 401 8.74 7.93 14.64
N ILE A 402 9.57 8.19 13.61
CA ILE A 402 9.76 9.54 13.07
C ILE A 402 8.49 10.00 12.30
N GLN A 403 7.88 9.11 11.52
CA GLN A 403 6.61 9.42 10.85
C GLN A 403 5.46 9.64 11.84
N GLY A 404 5.49 8.95 12.98
CA GLY A 404 4.56 9.14 14.09
C GLY A 404 4.83 10.40 14.91
N SER A 405 5.99 11.01 14.79
CA SER A 405 6.37 12.26 15.47
C SER A 405 5.66 13.47 14.87
N GLY A 406 5.69 14.56 15.56
CA GLY A 406 5.24 15.87 15.08
C GLY A 406 6.37 16.68 14.44
N LEU A 407 6.04 17.89 13.99
CA LEU A 407 6.99 18.85 13.42
C LEU A 407 6.68 20.27 13.91
N GLY A 408 7.70 21.07 14.15
CA GLY A 408 7.54 22.50 14.45
C GLY A 408 6.73 22.81 15.72
N GLY A 409 6.84 21.96 16.73
CA GLY A 409 6.05 22.08 17.96
C GLY A 409 4.58 21.66 17.82
N PHE A 410 4.18 21.10 16.67
CA PHE A 410 2.86 20.45 16.48
C PHE A 410 2.98 18.96 16.76
N SER A 411 2.03 18.36 17.46
CA SER A 411 1.88 16.91 17.47
C SER A 411 1.46 16.41 16.08
N ASN A 412 1.57 15.10 15.81
CA ASN A 412 1.15 14.53 14.54
C ASN A 412 -0.32 14.86 14.21
N THR A 413 -1.21 14.73 15.19
CA THR A 413 -2.63 15.09 15.04
C THR A 413 -2.84 16.58 14.77
N GLN A 414 -2.13 17.45 15.52
CA GLN A 414 -2.21 18.90 15.29
C GLN A 414 -1.67 19.29 13.92
N LEU A 415 -0.59 18.65 13.48
CA LEU A 415 -0.01 18.88 12.15
C LEU A 415 -0.99 18.48 11.05
N LYS A 416 -1.64 17.33 11.15
CA LYS A 416 -2.69 16.90 10.20
C LYS A 416 -3.83 17.91 10.14
N LYS A 417 -4.30 18.40 11.31
CA LYS A 417 -5.34 19.44 11.36
C LYS A 417 -4.88 20.77 10.72
N ALA A 418 -3.63 21.17 10.93
CA ALA A 418 -3.05 22.39 10.35
C ALA A 418 -2.81 22.30 8.83
N LEU A 419 -2.65 21.08 8.31
CA LEU A 419 -2.43 20.82 6.89
C LEU A 419 -3.73 20.50 6.12
N ALA A 420 -4.90 20.63 6.75
CA ALA A 420 -6.16 20.38 6.07
C ALA A 420 -6.28 21.22 4.78
N GLY A 421 -6.74 20.63 3.70
CA GLY A 421 -6.81 21.24 2.36
C GLY A 421 -5.45 21.39 1.65
N LYS A 422 -4.33 21.03 2.29
CA LYS A 422 -3.01 21.07 1.71
C LYS A 422 -2.61 19.70 1.14
N GLN A 423 -2.17 19.70 -0.10
CA GLN A 423 -1.64 18.51 -0.76
C GLN A 423 -0.09 18.54 -0.69
N ALA A 424 0.43 18.52 0.52
CA ALA A 424 1.87 18.47 0.79
C ALA A 424 2.17 17.42 1.85
N SER A 425 3.21 16.63 1.65
CA SER A 425 3.65 15.60 2.59
C SER A 425 5.17 15.51 2.68
N ILE A 426 5.67 15.03 3.81
CA ILE A 426 7.08 14.76 4.07
C ILE A 426 7.22 13.44 4.81
N SER A 427 8.32 12.72 4.57
CA SER A 427 8.68 11.50 5.27
C SER A 427 10.19 11.38 5.35
N GLN A 428 10.71 10.87 6.45
CA GLN A 428 12.13 10.54 6.62
C GLN A 428 12.28 9.04 6.77
N SER A 429 13.23 8.45 6.03
CA SER A 429 13.54 7.03 6.05
C SER A 429 15.03 6.78 6.08
N MET A 430 15.44 5.69 6.75
CA MET A 430 16.84 5.29 6.88
C MET A 430 17.04 3.90 6.31
N TYR A 431 17.81 3.82 5.21
CA TYR A 431 18.25 2.55 4.62
C TYR A 431 19.67 2.19 5.07
N ASP A 432 20.14 1.04 4.65
CA ASP A 432 21.46 0.55 5.08
C ASP A 432 22.60 1.53 4.80
N TYR A 433 22.57 2.20 3.64
CA TYR A 433 23.68 3.04 3.18
C TYR A 433 23.30 4.51 2.94
N SER A 434 22.05 4.86 3.08
CA SER A 434 21.58 6.20 2.72
C SER A 434 20.41 6.62 3.61
N ASP A 435 20.34 7.94 3.86
CA ASP A 435 19.19 8.59 4.48
C ASP A 435 18.41 9.34 3.41
N TYR A 436 17.11 9.25 3.49
CA TYR A 436 16.19 9.94 2.60
C TYR A 436 15.17 10.76 3.39
N ILE A 437 14.95 11.99 2.92
CA ILE A 437 13.76 12.76 3.27
C ILE A 437 13.04 12.98 1.96
N THR A 438 11.84 12.42 1.83
CA THR A 438 11.04 12.46 0.61
C THR A 438 9.77 13.27 0.84
N GLY A 439 9.31 13.97 -0.18
CA GLY A 439 8.09 14.74 -0.09
C GLY A 439 7.42 14.92 -1.44
N GLN A 440 6.16 15.30 -1.38
CA GLN A 440 5.36 15.61 -2.57
C GLN A 440 4.51 16.83 -2.30
N SER A 441 4.21 17.57 -3.35
CA SER A 441 3.20 18.64 -3.31
C SER A 441 2.56 18.89 -4.66
N THR A 442 1.44 19.62 -4.63
CA THR A 442 0.93 20.36 -5.78
C THR A 442 1.76 21.62 -5.98
N VAL A 443 1.58 22.28 -7.13
CA VAL A 443 2.19 23.58 -7.40
C VAL A 443 1.73 24.63 -6.39
N LYS A 444 0.45 24.63 -6.03
CA LYS A 444 -0.18 25.53 -5.04
C LYS A 444 0.43 25.38 -3.65
N ASP A 445 0.77 24.17 -3.24
CA ASP A 445 1.25 23.86 -1.90
C ASP A 445 2.78 23.69 -1.81
N LEU A 446 3.51 24.13 -2.84
CA LEU A 446 4.96 23.99 -2.89
C LEU A 446 5.67 24.64 -1.69
N GLU A 447 5.25 25.83 -1.25
CA GLU A 447 5.83 26.47 -0.06
C GLU A 447 5.59 25.65 1.20
N THR A 448 4.41 25.01 1.33
CA THR A 448 4.12 24.09 2.45
C THR A 448 5.11 22.91 2.47
N LEU A 449 5.43 22.34 1.31
CA LEU A 449 6.47 21.30 1.21
C LEU A 449 7.84 21.81 1.70
N PHE A 450 8.23 23.03 1.33
CA PHE A 450 9.49 23.64 1.80
C PHE A 450 9.49 23.89 3.33
N GLN A 451 8.37 24.33 3.88
CA GLN A 451 8.20 24.52 5.32
C GLN A 451 8.32 23.17 6.07
N LEU A 452 7.65 22.14 5.60
CA LEU A 452 7.74 20.78 6.16
C LEU A 452 9.16 20.24 6.06
N THR A 453 9.84 20.46 4.91
CA THR A 453 11.24 20.06 4.71
C THR A 453 12.14 20.76 5.72
N TYR A 454 11.98 22.06 5.93
CA TYR A 454 12.75 22.81 6.90
C TYR A 454 12.55 22.28 8.32
N LEU A 455 11.31 22.03 8.71
CA LEU A 455 10.97 21.50 10.03
C LEU A 455 11.50 20.08 10.24
N GLN A 456 11.48 19.22 9.21
CA GLN A 456 12.05 17.88 9.28
C GLN A 456 13.53 17.87 9.59
N PHE A 457 14.26 18.90 9.14
CA PHE A 457 15.69 19.08 9.45
C PHE A 457 15.94 19.72 10.80
N THR A 458 15.01 20.53 11.33
CA THR A 458 15.30 21.44 12.45
C THR A 458 14.46 21.21 13.70
N ASP A 459 13.27 20.62 13.57
CA ASP A 459 12.34 20.48 14.69
C ASP A 459 11.39 19.29 14.53
N VAL A 460 11.94 18.08 14.65
CA VAL A 460 11.12 16.87 14.82
C VAL A 460 10.58 16.86 16.24
N THR A 461 9.30 17.11 16.38
CA THR A 461 8.64 17.27 17.68
C THR A 461 8.24 15.91 18.27
N ARG A 462 8.61 15.66 19.52
CA ARG A 462 8.22 14.44 20.25
C ARG A 462 6.70 14.35 20.36
N ASP A 463 6.14 13.22 19.94
CA ASP A 463 4.72 12.89 20.11
C ASP A 463 4.56 11.50 20.73
N GLU A 464 4.70 11.45 22.05
CA GLU A 464 4.69 10.19 22.79
C GLU A 464 3.37 9.43 22.66
N LYS A 465 2.24 10.15 22.63
CA LYS A 465 0.92 9.53 22.54
C LYS A 465 0.73 8.79 21.23
N ASN A 466 1.03 9.44 20.11
CA ASN A 466 0.90 8.84 18.79
C ASN A 466 1.89 7.71 18.58
N VAL A 467 3.16 7.89 18.98
CA VAL A 467 4.18 6.84 18.84
C VAL A 467 3.84 5.63 19.72
N ASN A 468 3.35 5.82 20.96
CA ASN A 468 2.91 4.71 21.81
C ASN A 468 1.72 3.94 21.20
N GLN A 469 0.79 4.60 20.52
CA GLN A 469 -0.27 3.93 19.78
C GLN A 469 0.32 3.05 18.66
N LEU A 470 1.25 3.60 17.85
CA LEU A 470 1.93 2.84 16.80
C LEU A 470 2.71 1.65 17.36
N MET A 471 3.41 1.83 18.49
CA MET A 471 4.10 0.73 19.20
C MET A 471 3.13 -0.36 19.64
N SER A 472 1.91 -0.03 20.06
CA SER A 472 0.88 -1.02 20.41
C SER A 472 0.40 -1.84 19.21
N ILE A 473 0.39 -1.26 18.01
CA ILE A 473 0.09 -1.98 16.77
C ILE A 473 1.22 -2.99 16.48
N VAL A 474 2.48 -2.52 16.53
CA VAL A 474 3.66 -3.38 16.34
C VAL A 474 3.69 -4.50 17.36
N GLU A 475 3.44 -4.20 18.63
CA GLU A 475 3.37 -5.19 19.71
C GLU A 475 2.36 -6.31 19.39
N THR A 476 1.17 -5.93 18.96
CA THR A 476 0.10 -6.89 18.61
C THR A 476 0.54 -7.78 17.45
N THR A 477 1.17 -7.20 16.42
CA THR A 477 1.68 -7.94 15.27
C THR A 477 2.79 -8.90 15.68
N LEU A 478 3.77 -8.45 16.46
CA LEU A 478 4.92 -9.27 16.88
C LEU A 478 4.52 -10.44 17.79
N LYS A 479 3.57 -10.23 18.70
CA LYS A 479 3.04 -11.31 19.54
C LYS A 479 2.43 -12.46 18.73
N ASN A 480 1.93 -12.15 17.55
CA ASN A 480 1.18 -13.08 16.72
C ASN A 480 1.90 -13.51 15.44
N LYS A 481 3.09 -12.95 15.15
CA LYS A 481 3.81 -13.23 13.90
C LYS A 481 4.13 -14.72 13.70
N ASN A 482 4.31 -15.46 14.78
CA ASN A 482 4.60 -16.89 14.73
C ASN A 482 3.41 -17.76 14.28
N LEU A 483 2.22 -17.20 14.17
CA LEU A 483 1.03 -17.88 13.65
C LEU A 483 1.00 -17.88 12.12
N ASP A 484 1.74 -16.98 11.50
CA ASP A 484 1.84 -16.91 10.05
C ASP A 484 3.12 -17.62 9.57
N PRO A 485 2.99 -18.79 8.93
CA PRO A 485 4.15 -19.49 8.38
C PRO A 485 4.93 -18.68 7.35
N ASP A 486 4.26 -17.82 6.57
CA ASP A 486 4.93 -16.99 5.55
C ASP A 486 5.81 -15.92 6.19
N TYR A 487 5.38 -15.37 7.32
CA TYR A 487 6.19 -14.42 8.08
C TYR A 487 7.49 -15.08 8.57
N LEU A 488 7.37 -16.27 9.16
CA LEU A 488 8.53 -17.02 9.64
C LEU A 488 9.47 -17.46 8.52
N PHE A 489 8.89 -17.85 7.39
CA PHE A 489 9.68 -18.18 6.19
C PHE A 489 10.47 -16.97 5.71
N SER A 490 9.83 -15.81 5.60
CA SER A 490 10.44 -14.56 5.16
C SER A 490 11.55 -14.10 6.12
N ASP A 491 11.30 -14.16 7.42
CA ASP A 491 12.31 -13.86 8.46
C ASP A 491 13.54 -14.77 8.33
N SER A 492 13.32 -16.08 8.20
CA SER A 492 14.37 -17.07 8.04
C SER A 492 15.17 -16.83 6.76
N LEU A 493 14.50 -16.58 5.66
CA LEU A 493 15.13 -16.29 4.36
C LEU A 493 15.99 -15.03 4.43
N ASN A 494 15.46 -13.93 4.97
CA ASN A 494 16.17 -12.66 5.10
C ASN A 494 17.41 -12.79 5.98
N TYR A 495 17.33 -13.53 7.09
CA TYR A 495 18.44 -13.77 7.98
C TYR A 495 19.56 -14.60 7.32
N ILE A 496 19.18 -15.63 6.54
CA ILE A 496 20.12 -16.44 5.75
C ILE A 496 20.78 -15.61 4.66
N VAL A 497 19.97 -14.85 3.88
CA VAL A 497 20.47 -13.98 2.81
C VAL A 497 21.44 -12.94 3.33
N GLY A 498 21.17 -12.37 4.50
CA GLY A 498 22.06 -11.44 5.20
C GLY A 498 23.24 -12.09 5.90
N ASN A 499 23.58 -13.35 5.56
CA ASN A 499 24.69 -14.11 6.14
C ASN A 499 24.64 -14.17 7.68
N TYR A 500 23.44 -14.31 8.24
CA TYR A 500 23.19 -14.33 9.69
C TYR A 500 23.70 -13.09 10.43
N SER A 501 23.78 -11.96 9.74
CA SER A 501 24.14 -10.69 10.34
C SER A 501 23.10 -10.26 11.38
N TRP A 502 23.54 -9.66 12.49
CA TRP A 502 22.63 -9.05 13.46
C TRP A 502 21.70 -7.99 12.81
N ARG A 503 22.11 -7.40 11.70
CA ARG A 503 21.33 -6.40 10.95
C ARG A 503 20.09 -7.01 10.27
N ASN A 504 20.13 -8.29 9.93
CA ASN A 504 19.07 -9.05 9.29
C ASN A 504 18.38 -10.03 10.24
N LYS A 505 18.71 -9.96 11.53
CA LYS A 505 18.05 -10.77 12.56
C LYS A 505 16.56 -10.48 12.57
N PRO A 506 15.67 -11.49 12.68
CA PRO A 506 14.25 -11.27 12.90
C PRO A 506 13.99 -10.35 14.10
N PHE A 507 13.09 -9.39 13.90
CA PHE A 507 12.68 -8.49 14.98
C PHE A 507 11.50 -9.13 15.73
N ASP A 508 11.72 -9.41 17.02
CA ASP A 508 10.79 -10.13 17.88
C ASP A 508 10.17 -9.22 18.96
N TYR A 509 9.16 -9.74 19.65
CA TYR A 509 8.49 -9.03 20.75
C TYR A 509 9.45 -8.58 21.86
N GLU A 510 10.43 -9.41 22.21
CA GLU A 510 11.46 -9.08 23.21
C GLU A 510 12.38 -7.93 22.76
N ASP A 511 12.56 -7.76 21.46
CA ASP A 511 13.37 -6.68 20.90
C ASP A 511 12.63 -5.33 20.97
N LEU A 512 11.29 -5.36 20.92
CA LEU A 512 10.47 -4.16 21.10
C LEU A 512 10.72 -3.47 22.44
N GLN A 513 11.05 -4.23 23.50
CA GLN A 513 11.36 -3.70 24.82
C GLN A 513 12.72 -2.95 24.88
N LYS A 514 13.54 -3.08 23.84
CA LYS A 514 14.85 -2.40 23.73
C LYS A 514 14.73 -1.07 22.97
N VAL A 515 13.57 -0.79 22.39
CA VAL A 515 13.32 0.44 21.63
C VAL A 515 13.27 1.63 22.57
N ASN A 516 14.02 2.68 22.22
CA ASN A 516 14.06 3.92 22.97
C ASN A 516 13.75 5.10 22.04
N TYR A 517 12.58 5.71 22.23
CA TYR A 517 12.13 6.81 21.39
C TYR A 517 13.04 8.04 21.48
N ASP A 518 13.63 8.37 22.64
CA ASP A 518 14.59 9.46 22.74
C ASP A 518 15.84 9.20 21.89
N ARG A 519 16.29 7.93 21.85
CA ARG A 519 17.43 7.55 20.98
C ARG A 519 17.08 7.66 19.49
N ILE A 520 15.84 7.28 19.11
CA ILE A 520 15.37 7.46 17.73
C ILE A 520 15.36 8.93 17.32
N LEU A 521 14.82 9.83 18.17
CA LEU A 521 14.84 11.26 17.93
C LEU A 521 16.26 11.82 17.86
N GLN A 522 17.16 11.33 18.72
CA GLN A 522 18.58 11.68 18.67
C GLN A 522 19.22 11.25 17.35
N ILE A 523 18.96 10.02 16.88
CA ILE A 523 19.44 9.51 15.60
C ILE A 523 18.94 10.40 14.44
N ALA A 524 17.65 10.77 14.43
CA ALA A 524 17.09 11.65 13.44
C ALA A 524 17.84 12.99 13.39
N ASN A 525 18.07 13.62 14.55
CA ASN A 525 18.83 14.86 14.67
C ASN A 525 20.30 14.71 14.22
N GLU A 526 20.95 13.60 14.57
CA GLU A 526 22.33 13.31 14.12
C GLU A 526 22.40 13.27 12.58
N ARG A 527 21.39 12.68 11.94
CA ARG A 527 21.34 12.53 10.47
C ARG A 527 21.01 13.86 9.77
N THR A 528 20.17 14.71 10.33
CA THR A 528 19.76 16.00 9.72
C THR A 528 20.64 17.19 10.13
N ALA A 529 21.60 17.01 11.02
CA ALA A 529 22.45 18.10 11.56
C ALA A 529 23.30 18.84 10.52
N ASN A 530 23.55 18.26 9.34
CA ASN A 530 24.40 18.85 8.31
C ASN A 530 23.77 18.79 6.93
N ALA A 531 23.06 19.83 6.54
CA ALA A 531 22.45 19.93 5.21
C ALA A 531 23.48 19.99 4.06
N ALA A 532 24.74 20.34 4.33
CA ALA A 532 25.80 20.37 3.30
C ALA A 532 26.17 18.97 2.77
N SER A 533 25.85 17.90 3.49
CA SER A 533 26.02 16.52 3.02
C SER A 533 24.86 16.02 2.14
N TYR A 534 23.73 16.73 2.12
CA TYR A 534 22.56 16.37 1.35
C TYR A 534 22.58 16.91 -0.08
N THR A 535 22.00 16.12 -0.98
CA THR A 535 21.57 16.56 -2.31
C THR A 535 20.05 16.57 -2.33
N PHE A 536 19.47 17.74 -2.58
CA PHE A 536 18.02 17.91 -2.73
C PHE A 536 17.67 17.80 -4.21
N LEU A 537 16.69 17.04 -4.57
CA LEU A 537 16.18 16.85 -5.93
C LEU A 537 14.71 17.25 -5.98
N PHE A 538 14.35 18.10 -6.95
CA PHE A 538 12.97 18.43 -7.27
C PHE A 538 12.68 18.03 -8.72
N VAL A 539 11.62 17.25 -8.92
CA VAL A 539 11.14 16.81 -10.24
C VAL A 539 9.64 17.11 -10.33
N GLY A 540 9.21 17.79 -11.39
CA GLY A 540 7.77 18.05 -11.59
C GLY A 540 7.44 19.39 -12.20
N SER A 541 6.17 19.78 -12.06
CA SER A 541 5.57 20.94 -12.73
C SER A 541 5.74 22.26 -11.97
N PHE A 542 6.93 22.58 -11.53
CA PHE A 542 7.22 23.85 -10.86
C PHE A 542 7.81 24.89 -11.83
N ASP A 543 7.49 26.16 -11.57
CA ASP A 543 8.19 27.28 -12.20
C ASP A 543 9.57 27.48 -11.56
N GLU A 544 10.60 27.51 -12.40
CA GLU A 544 11.97 27.57 -11.95
C GLU A 544 12.32 28.91 -11.26
N GLN A 545 11.69 30.02 -11.65
CA GLN A 545 11.91 31.31 -11.00
C GLN A 545 11.18 31.41 -9.66
N ALA A 546 10.01 30.79 -9.56
CA ALA A 546 9.20 30.73 -8.31
C ALA A 546 9.82 29.87 -7.24
N ILE A 547 10.47 28.75 -7.60
CA ILE A 547 11.07 27.82 -6.61
C ILE A 547 12.36 28.37 -5.98
N ARG A 548 13.12 29.22 -6.69
CA ARG A 548 14.41 29.78 -6.23
C ARG A 548 14.34 30.53 -4.91
N PRO A 549 13.40 31.48 -4.70
CA PRO A 549 13.24 32.16 -3.43
C PRO A 549 12.94 31.20 -2.25
N LEU A 550 12.22 30.10 -2.51
CA LEU A 550 11.92 29.06 -1.50
C LEU A 550 13.18 28.26 -1.15
N ILE A 551 13.99 27.90 -2.15
CA ILE A 551 15.30 27.26 -1.92
C ILE A 551 16.19 28.15 -1.04
N GLU A 552 16.28 29.45 -1.34
CA GLU A 552 17.08 30.39 -0.54
C GLU A 552 16.51 30.55 0.88
N GLN A 553 15.17 30.56 1.02
CA GLN A 553 14.52 30.78 2.31
C GLN A 553 14.63 29.55 3.22
N TYR A 554 14.41 28.33 2.68
CA TYR A 554 14.21 27.14 3.52
C TYR A 554 15.39 26.16 3.44
N ILE A 555 16.01 25.92 2.27
CA ILE A 555 17.10 24.96 2.15
C ILE A 555 18.47 25.62 2.42
N ALA A 556 18.73 26.78 1.85
CA ALA A 556 20.00 27.47 2.06
C ALA A 556 20.17 28.07 3.48
N SER A 557 19.10 28.06 4.28
CA SER A 557 19.08 28.47 5.68
C SER A 557 19.26 27.30 6.65
N LEU A 558 19.20 26.04 6.18
CA LEU A 558 19.38 24.86 7.03
C LEU A 558 20.74 24.85 7.71
N PRO A 559 20.82 24.32 8.94
CA PRO A 559 22.10 24.10 9.63
C PRO A 559 23.03 23.24 8.78
N ALA A 560 24.30 23.64 8.68
CA ALA A 560 25.26 22.94 7.87
C ALA A 560 26.70 23.14 8.34
N GLN A 561 27.53 22.13 8.14
CA GLN A 561 28.97 22.15 8.34
C GLN A 561 29.67 22.01 6.99
N LYS A 562 29.94 23.15 6.36
CA LYS A 562 30.51 23.20 5.03
C LYS A 562 31.85 22.47 4.95
N GLY A 563 32.03 21.62 3.94
CA GLY A 563 33.25 20.82 3.73
C GLY A 563 33.31 19.50 4.49
N VAL A 564 32.36 19.20 5.37
CA VAL A 564 32.21 17.90 6.00
C VAL A 564 31.42 17.00 5.06
N LYS A 565 32.03 15.88 4.65
CA LYS A 565 31.37 14.85 3.84
C LYS A 565 30.64 13.86 4.73
N SER A 566 29.54 13.33 4.24
CA SER A 566 28.84 12.20 4.84
C SER A 566 29.77 10.97 4.87
N ASN A 567 29.88 10.31 6.02
CA ASN A 567 30.54 9.01 6.16
C ASN A 567 29.53 7.89 5.90
N TRP A 568 30.04 6.72 5.54
CA TRP A 568 29.28 5.46 5.49
C TRP A 568 30.28 4.29 5.54
N GLU A 569 29.81 3.14 5.94
CA GLU A 569 30.60 1.92 6.01
C GLU A 569 29.96 0.85 5.13
N ASN A 570 30.76 0.02 4.45
CA ASN A 570 30.20 -1.10 3.72
C ASN A 570 29.85 -2.24 4.70
N ILE A 571 28.57 -2.50 4.85
CA ILE A 571 28.02 -3.51 5.76
C ILE A 571 27.43 -4.73 5.04
N SER A 572 27.54 -4.78 3.68
CA SER A 572 27.02 -5.90 2.92
C SER A 572 27.75 -7.20 3.26
N SER A 573 26.99 -8.22 3.53
CA SER A 573 27.49 -9.57 3.84
C SER A 573 26.56 -10.59 3.20
N TYR A 574 27.14 -11.48 2.41
CA TYR A 574 26.41 -12.55 1.73
C TYR A 574 27.12 -13.88 2.01
N PRO A 575 26.38 -14.98 2.15
CA PRO A 575 27.02 -16.31 2.24
C PRO A 575 27.83 -16.60 0.98
N GLU A 576 28.94 -17.33 1.13
CA GLU A 576 29.70 -17.84 0.00
C GLU A 576 29.37 -19.31 -0.26
N GLY A 577 29.28 -19.69 -1.53
CA GLY A 577 28.97 -21.05 -1.95
C GLY A 577 27.49 -21.40 -1.82
N GLN A 578 27.21 -22.65 -1.46
CA GLN A 578 25.84 -23.15 -1.40
C GLN A 578 25.33 -23.20 0.06
N VAL A 579 24.22 -22.54 0.32
CA VAL A 579 23.48 -22.61 1.57
C VAL A 579 22.13 -23.28 1.32
N ILE A 580 21.99 -24.51 1.80
CA ILE A 580 20.75 -25.28 1.71
C ILE A 580 20.18 -25.42 3.11
N LYS A 581 18.96 -24.89 3.31
CA LYS A 581 18.27 -24.92 4.58
C LYS A 581 16.85 -25.43 4.42
N HIS A 582 16.61 -26.65 4.87
CA HIS A 582 15.28 -27.24 4.95
C HIS A 582 14.87 -27.34 6.42
N PHE A 583 13.63 -26.95 6.72
CA PHE A 583 13.07 -27.02 8.06
C PHE A 583 11.56 -27.26 8.01
N THR A 584 11.02 -27.73 9.12
CA THR A 584 9.59 -28.01 9.25
C THR A 584 8.93 -27.01 10.20
N ARG A 585 7.62 -26.80 9.99
CA ARG A 585 6.80 -25.97 10.84
C ARG A 585 5.40 -26.57 11.00
N LYS A 586 4.86 -26.48 12.21
CA LYS A 586 3.45 -26.80 12.45
C LYS A 586 2.59 -25.72 11.78
N MET A 587 1.62 -26.12 10.96
CA MET A 587 0.67 -25.23 10.29
C MET A 587 -0.66 -25.96 10.09
N GLU A 588 -1.76 -25.21 10.15
CA GLU A 588 -3.11 -25.78 10.01
C GLU A 588 -3.41 -26.15 8.55
N THR A 589 -3.03 -25.28 7.62
CA THR A 589 -3.13 -25.56 6.19
C THR A 589 -1.78 -25.99 5.65
N PRO A 590 -1.58 -27.30 5.40
CA PRO A 590 -0.29 -27.82 4.95
C PRO A 590 0.14 -27.21 3.62
N LYS A 591 1.27 -26.51 3.62
CA LYS A 591 1.93 -26.00 2.40
C LYS A 591 3.44 -26.07 2.53
N THR A 592 4.13 -26.12 1.41
CA THR A 592 5.58 -25.92 1.33
C THR A 592 5.86 -24.54 0.76
N SER A 593 6.82 -23.83 1.32
CA SER A 593 7.37 -22.59 0.73
C SER A 593 8.82 -22.85 0.30
N ILE A 594 9.12 -22.58 -0.97
CA ILE A 594 10.46 -22.73 -1.55
C ILE A 594 10.96 -21.36 -1.96
N ALA A 595 12.22 -21.02 -1.61
CA ALA A 595 12.96 -19.92 -2.19
C ALA A 595 14.32 -20.42 -2.69
N VAL A 596 14.65 -20.15 -3.94
CA VAL A 596 15.97 -20.43 -4.50
C VAL A 596 16.53 -19.14 -5.07
N ARG A 597 17.77 -18.81 -4.70
CA ARG A 597 18.53 -17.67 -5.23
C ARG A 597 19.85 -18.14 -5.80
N LEU A 598 20.16 -17.71 -7.01
CA LEU A 598 21.50 -17.79 -7.62
C LEU A 598 22.03 -16.37 -7.72
N TYR A 599 23.25 -16.13 -7.25
CA TYR A 599 23.79 -14.77 -7.23
C TYR A 599 25.30 -14.71 -7.45
N ASP A 600 25.73 -13.55 -7.94
CA ASP A 600 27.12 -13.18 -8.17
C ASP A 600 27.42 -11.83 -7.51
N THR A 601 28.50 -11.79 -6.73
CA THR A 601 28.97 -10.61 -5.98
C THR A 601 30.30 -10.08 -6.52
N GLN A 602 30.83 -10.63 -7.63
CA GLN A 602 32.12 -10.28 -8.19
C GLN A 602 32.02 -9.46 -9.47
N THR A 603 31.00 -9.72 -10.29
CA THR A 603 30.80 -9.00 -11.55
C THR A 603 30.37 -7.56 -11.28
N PRO A 604 31.11 -6.55 -11.80
CA PRO A 604 30.74 -5.15 -11.63
C PRO A 604 29.32 -4.87 -12.13
N TYR A 605 28.62 -4.00 -11.40
CA TYR A 605 27.32 -3.52 -11.83
C TYR A 605 27.41 -2.84 -13.19
N SER A 606 26.45 -3.14 -14.08
CA SER A 606 26.20 -2.41 -15.31
C SER A 606 24.72 -2.46 -15.66
N LEU A 607 24.25 -1.48 -16.44
CA LEU A 607 22.89 -1.50 -16.99
C LEU A 607 22.63 -2.79 -17.79
N GLU A 608 23.64 -3.24 -18.54
CA GLU A 608 23.54 -4.49 -19.31
C GLU A 608 23.37 -5.72 -18.40
N ALA A 609 24.10 -5.81 -17.29
CA ALA A 609 23.94 -6.91 -16.31
C ALA A 609 22.53 -6.88 -15.70
N SER A 610 22.01 -5.68 -15.36
CA SER A 610 20.66 -5.51 -14.84
C SER A 610 19.59 -5.97 -15.85
N ILE A 611 19.73 -5.58 -17.11
CA ILE A 611 18.83 -6.00 -18.20
C ILE A 611 18.88 -7.53 -18.41
N ARG A 612 20.08 -8.12 -18.43
CA ARG A 612 20.22 -9.58 -18.56
C ARG A 612 19.61 -10.34 -17.39
N ALA A 613 19.81 -9.86 -16.16
CA ALA A 613 19.21 -10.46 -14.98
C ALA A 613 17.68 -10.42 -15.05
N ASN A 614 17.13 -9.27 -15.43
CA ASN A 614 15.69 -9.10 -15.58
C ASN A 614 15.10 -10.02 -16.67
N LEU A 615 15.71 -10.07 -17.87
CA LEU A 615 15.28 -10.95 -18.95
C LEU A 615 15.35 -12.43 -18.56
N LEU A 616 16.44 -12.87 -17.92
CA LEU A 616 16.55 -14.25 -17.44
C LEU A 616 15.48 -14.56 -16.41
N GLY A 617 15.21 -13.63 -15.47
CA GLY A 617 14.12 -13.76 -14.49
C GLY A 617 12.77 -13.97 -15.16
N GLN A 618 12.39 -13.12 -16.12
CA GLN A 618 11.10 -13.22 -16.84
C GLN A 618 10.97 -14.53 -17.64
N ILE A 619 12.06 -14.98 -18.26
CA ILE A 619 12.08 -16.25 -18.99
C ILE A 619 11.84 -17.42 -18.05
N LEU A 620 12.54 -17.45 -16.91
CA LEU A 620 12.38 -18.49 -15.90
C LEU A 620 10.99 -18.43 -15.26
N ASP A 621 10.46 -17.25 -14.99
CA ASP A 621 9.10 -17.08 -14.48
C ASP A 621 8.05 -17.74 -15.37
N LYS A 622 8.12 -17.47 -16.69
CA LYS A 622 7.23 -18.09 -17.67
C LYS A 622 7.35 -19.62 -17.68
N VAL A 623 8.58 -20.13 -17.66
CA VAL A 623 8.82 -21.59 -17.73
C VAL A 623 8.37 -22.28 -16.43
N TYR A 624 8.66 -21.71 -15.29
CA TYR A 624 8.24 -22.26 -14.00
C TYR A 624 6.72 -22.22 -13.83
N ASN A 625 6.05 -21.14 -14.26
CA ASN A 625 4.59 -21.09 -14.27
C ASN A 625 4.01 -22.20 -15.15
N ASN A 626 4.53 -22.41 -16.35
CA ASN A 626 4.06 -23.47 -17.23
C ASN A 626 4.27 -24.87 -16.60
N ARG A 627 5.49 -25.19 -16.15
CA ARG A 627 5.81 -26.54 -15.69
C ARG A 627 5.29 -26.87 -14.28
N ILE A 628 5.31 -25.91 -13.36
CA ILE A 628 4.96 -26.16 -11.95
C ILE A 628 3.48 -25.88 -11.69
N ARG A 629 2.96 -24.77 -12.25
CA ARG A 629 1.56 -24.40 -12.06
C ARG A 629 0.64 -25.13 -13.04
N GLU A 630 0.88 -25.00 -14.36
CA GLU A 630 -0.05 -25.50 -15.38
C GLU A 630 0.08 -27.01 -15.59
N ASP A 631 1.29 -27.53 -15.83
CA ASP A 631 1.49 -28.94 -16.16
C ASP A 631 1.37 -29.84 -14.93
N ALA A 632 2.02 -29.47 -13.81
CA ALA A 632 2.03 -30.29 -12.60
C ALA A 632 0.86 -30.00 -11.65
N GLY A 633 0.21 -28.82 -11.74
CA GLY A 633 -0.84 -28.40 -10.79
C GLY A 633 -0.35 -28.28 -9.35
N ALA A 634 0.95 -28.08 -9.16
CA ALA A 634 1.62 -28.15 -7.87
C ALA A 634 1.45 -26.87 -7.06
N ALA A 635 1.33 -25.71 -7.73
CA ALA A 635 1.25 -24.39 -7.11
C ALA A 635 0.16 -23.54 -7.76
N TYR A 636 -0.39 -22.58 -7.01
CA TYR A 636 -1.29 -21.57 -7.54
C TYR A 636 -0.53 -20.42 -8.22
N ALA A 637 0.62 -20.05 -7.69
CA ALA A 637 1.47 -19.00 -8.22
C ALA A 637 2.94 -19.39 -8.12
N VAL A 638 3.72 -18.98 -9.11
CA VAL A 638 5.17 -19.03 -9.12
C VAL A 638 5.66 -17.62 -9.42
N SER A 639 6.70 -17.16 -8.74
CA SER A 639 7.29 -15.86 -9.00
C SER A 639 8.80 -16.00 -9.14
N ALA A 640 9.33 -15.69 -10.34
CA ALA A 640 10.77 -15.62 -10.56
C ALA A 640 11.15 -14.26 -11.15
N TYR A 641 12.24 -13.68 -10.66
CA TYR A 641 12.76 -12.40 -11.16
C TYR A 641 14.27 -12.29 -10.96
N GLY A 642 14.87 -11.42 -11.76
CA GLY A 642 16.30 -11.15 -11.68
C GLY A 642 16.58 -9.66 -11.65
N TYR A 643 17.64 -9.28 -10.94
CA TYR A 643 18.10 -7.92 -10.81
C TYR A 643 19.60 -7.84 -10.58
N SER A 644 20.16 -6.66 -10.84
CA SER A 644 21.53 -6.31 -10.45
C SER A 644 21.53 -4.98 -9.74
N SER A 645 22.29 -4.86 -8.66
CA SER A 645 22.36 -3.67 -7.81
C SER A 645 23.76 -3.45 -7.27
N LEU A 646 23.96 -2.32 -6.60
CA LEU A 646 25.11 -2.08 -5.73
C LEU A 646 24.65 -2.04 -4.29
N GLU A 647 25.18 -2.94 -3.48
CA GLU A 647 24.98 -2.94 -2.03
C GLU A 647 26.16 -2.21 -1.37
N GLY A 648 25.93 -0.95 -1.01
CA GLY A 648 27.03 -0.03 -0.72
C GLY A 648 27.84 0.29 -1.97
N ASP A 649 29.02 -0.30 -2.12
CA ASP A 649 29.89 -0.25 -3.31
C ASP A 649 30.17 -1.64 -3.91
N LYS A 650 29.61 -2.70 -3.33
CA LYS A 650 29.76 -4.07 -3.82
C LYS A 650 28.66 -4.43 -4.81
N PRO A 651 29.01 -5.06 -5.92
CA PRO A 651 28.01 -5.53 -6.86
C PRO A 651 27.24 -6.72 -6.28
N TYR A 652 25.96 -6.78 -6.61
CA TYR A 652 25.10 -7.91 -6.32
C TYR A 652 24.17 -8.16 -7.49
N THR A 653 24.30 -9.31 -8.11
CA THR A 653 23.43 -9.72 -9.22
C THR A 653 22.76 -11.04 -8.86
N CYS A 654 21.45 -11.10 -8.94
CA CYS A 654 20.65 -12.21 -8.47
C CYS A 654 19.57 -12.61 -9.45
N VAL A 655 19.29 -13.91 -9.56
CA VAL A 655 18.03 -14.45 -10.07
C VAL A 655 17.45 -15.35 -9.00
N GLN A 656 16.19 -15.15 -8.67
CA GLN A 656 15.50 -15.85 -7.60
C GLN A 656 14.12 -16.33 -8.01
N VAL A 657 13.65 -17.40 -7.38
CA VAL A 657 12.31 -17.93 -7.50
C VAL A 657 11.72 -18.15 -6.10
N TYR A 658 10.43 -17.85 -5.97
CA TYR A 658 9.61 -18.15 -4.79
C TYR A 658 8.36 -18.91 -5.21
N ILE A 659 8.06 -20.00 -4.49
CA ILE A 659 6.92 -20.87 -4.81
C ILE A 659 6.26 -21.36 -3.52
N PRO A 660 5.01 -20.94 -3.22
CA PRO A 660 4.15 -21.66 -2.29
C PRO A 660 3.44 -22.81 -3.03
N LEU A 661 3.56 -24.04 -2.54
CA LEU A 661 3.05 -25.22 -3.24
C LEU A 661 2.53 -26.29 -2.28
N LYS A 662 1.84 -27.28 -2.85
CA LYS A 662 1.39 -28.48 -2.12
C LYS A 662 2.60 -29.32 -1.71
N PRO A 663 2.66 -29.82 -0.45
CA PRO A 663 3.84 -30.52 0.10
C PRO A 663 4.32 -31.72 -0.71
N GLU A 664 3.41 -32.46 -1.33
CA GLU A 664 3.71 -33.67 -2.12
C GLU A 664 4.51 -33.37 -3.41
N PHE A 665 4.54 -32.10 -3.85
CA PHE A 665 5.25 -31.68 -5.07
C PHE A 665 6.61 -31.01 -4.77
N THR A 666 7.07 -30.99 -3.51
CA THR A 666 8.28 -30.26 -3.10
C THR A 666 9.51 -30.69 -3.91
N ASP A 667 9.79 -31.99 -3.96
CA ASP A 667 10.98 -32.50 -4.67
C ASP A 667 10.87 -32.28 -6.18
N GLN A 668 9.68 -32.51 -6.74
CA GLN A 668 9.45 -32.27 -8.18
C GLN A 668 9.66 -30.80 -8.56
N ALA A 669 9.22 -29.85 -7.72
CA ALA A 669 9.42 -28.43 -7.97
C ALA A 669 10.91 -28.04 -7.91
N LEU A 670 11.66 -28.56 -6.94
CA LEU A 670 13.11 -28.35 -6.83
C LEU A 670 13.85 -28.94 -8.05
N ASP A 671 13.47 -30.12 -8.51
CA ASP A 671 14.02 -30.72 -9.72
C ASP A 671 13.75 -29.84 -10.95
N ILE A 672 12.52 -29.37 -11.14
CA ILE A 672 12.15 -28.46 -12.23
C ILE A 672 12.97 -27.17 -12.17
N ILE A 673 13.13 -26.55 -10.98
CA ILE A 673 13.95 -25.35 -10.83
C ILE A 673 15.39 -25.58 -11.31
N ASN A 674 16.01 -26.66 -10.84
CA ASN A 674 17.39 -27.00 -11.21
C ASN A 674 17.54 -27.38 -12.69
N GLU A 675 16.59 -28.13 -13.26
CA GLU A 675 16.58 -28.49 -14.68
C GLU A 675 16.47 -27.26 -15.58
N GLU A 676 15.54 -26.34 -15.28
CA GLU A 676 15.28 -25.20 -16.17
C GLU A 676 16.42 -24.18 -16.11
N ILE A 677 17.05 -23.96 -14.96
CA ILE A 677 18.27 -23.12 -14.90
C ILE A 677 19.42 -23.77 -15.68
N ALA A 678 19.58 -25.10 -15.63
CA ALA A 678 20.58 -25.81 -16.39
C ALA A 678 20.32 -25.75 -17.91
N LYS A 679 19.05 -25.81 -18.33
CA LYS A 679 18.65 -25.60 -19.74
C LYS A 679 18.89 -24.15 -20.16
N ALA A 680 18.55 -23.16 -19.33
CA ALA A 680 18.83 -21.75 -19.64
C ALA A 680 20.33 -21.46 -19.84
N CYS A 681 21.20 -22.19 -19.16
CA CYS A 681 22.66 -22.16 -19.43
C CYS A 681 23.06 -22.66 -20.81
N GLN A 682 22.24 -23.46 -21.46
CA GLN A 682 22.54 -24.06 -22.78
C GLN A 682 21.88 -23.27 -23.92
N SER A 683 20.61 -22.96 -23.76
CA SER A 683 19.80 -22.28 -24.77
C SER A 683 18.63 -21.54 -24.18
N ILE A 684 18.26 -20.44 -24.81
CA ILE A 684 17.11 -19.59 -24.46
C ILE A 684 16.12 -19.61 -25.63
N ASP A 685 14.84 -19.72 -25.35
CA ASP A 685 13.79 -19.59 -26.36
C ASP A 685 13.77 -18.19 -26.98
N ALA A 686 14.10 -18.13 -28.28
CA ALA A 686 14.22 -16.86 -28.98
C ALA A 686 12.88 -16.09 -29.06
N ALA A 687 11.76 -16.80 -29.20
CA ALA A 687 10.45 -16.17 -29.30
C ALA A 687 10.06 -15.51 -27.98
N SER A 688 10.24 -16.21 -26.87
CA SER A 688 9.99 -15.62 -25.52
C SER A 688 10.90 -14.43 -25.24
N LEU A 689 12.19 -14.52 -25.61
CA LEU A 689 13.12 -13.42 -25.43
C LEU A 689 12.68 -12.18 -26.22
N GLU A 690 12.27 -12.33 -27.48
CA GLU A 690 11.79 -11.19 -28.27
C GLU A 690 10.48 -10.60 -27.73
N ASP A 691 9.60 -11.42 -27.19
CA ASP A 691 8.37 -10.94 -26.54
C ASP A 691 8.70 -10.09 -25.29
N PHE A 692 9.60 -10.56 -24.43
CA PHE A 692 10.01 -9.82 -23.22
C PHE A 692 10.77 -8.54 -23.56
N LYS A 693 11.66 -8.56 -24.55
CA LYS A 693 12.35 -7.35 -25.03
C LYS A 693 11.34 -6.29 -25.49
N ARG A 694 10.31 -6.66 -26.26
CA ARG A 694 9.24 -5.74 -26.69
C ARG A 694 8.46 -5.20 -25.48
N GLY A 695 8.15 -6.06 -24.51
CA GLY A 695 7.52 -5.64 -23.26
C GLY A 695 8.36 -4.59 -22.52
N MET A 696 9.64 -4.85 -22.31
CA MET A 696 10.56 -3.92 -21.63
C MET A 696 10.69 -2.56 -22.34
N ILE A 697 10.72 -2.55 -23.68
CA ILE A 697 10.74 -1.29 -24.45
C ILE A 697 9.44 -0.51 -24.24
N LYS A 698 8.30 -1.16 -24.36
CA LYS A 698 6.99 -0.53 -24.16
C LYS A 698 6.82 0.02 -22.74
N ASP A 699 7.29 -0.73 -21.74
CA ASP A 699 7.27 -0.28 -20.35
C ASP A 699 8.17 0.95 -20.17
N HIS A 700 9.37 0.95 -20.76
CA HIS A 700 10.28 2.08 -20.73
C HIS A 700 9.67 3.32 -21.39
N GLU A 701 9.04 3.20 -22.57
CA GLU A 701 8.33 4.29 -23.26
C GLU A 701 7.20 4.89 -22.41
N THR A 702 6.62 4.11 -21.52
CA THR A 702 5.60 4.57 -20.57
C THR A 702 6.24 5.23 -19.36
N GLN A 703 7.27 4.61 -18.79
CA GLN A 703 7.94 5.08 -17.57
C GLN A 703 8.61 6.44 -17.75
N ILE A 704 9.26 6.71 -18.90
CA ILE A 704 9.90 8.00 -19.16
C ILE A 704 8.92 9.20 -19.20
N LYS A 705 7.61 8.92 -19.27
CA LYS A 705 6.53 9.92 -19.19
C LYS A 705 6.05 10.17 -17.76
N GLU A 706 6.66 9.52 -16.78
CA GLU A 706 6.34 9.68 -15.36
C GLU A 706 7.46 10.46 -14.63
N ASN A 707 7.07 11.36 -13.72
CA ASN A 707 8.02 12.09 -12.89
C ASN A 707 8.85 11.18 -12.00
N SER A 708 8.25 10.06 -11.53
CA SER A 708 8.90 9.05 -10.70
C SER A 708 10.12 8.43 -11.38
N TYR A 709 10.06 8.20 -12.70
CA TYR A 709 11.21 7.69 -13.46
C TYR A 709 12.41 8.62 -13.34
N TRP A 710 12.24 9.90 -13.66
CA TRP A 710 13.32 10.89 -13.60
C TRP A 710 13.82 11.11 -12.17
N TYR A 711 12.92 11.12 -11.23
CA TYR A 711 13.24 11.21 -9.81
C TYR A 711 14.21 10.12 -9.37
N HIS A 712 13.95 8.84 -9.70
CA HIS A 712 14.85 7.74 -9.37
C HIS A 712 16.14 7.75 -10.18
N LYS A 713 16.07 7.99 -11.48
CA LYS A 713 17.27 7.99 -12.35
C LYS A 713 18.24 9.10 -11.97
N ILE A 714 17.76 10.30 -11.75
CA ILE A 714 18.59 11.44 -11.32
C ILE A 714 19.15 11.21 -9.92
N SER A 715 18.36 10.67 -9.00
CA SER A 715 18.81 10.32 -7.64
C SER A 715 19.99 9.34 -7.67
N THR A 716 19.85 8.23 -8.40
CA THR A 716 20.90 7.22 -8.57
C THR A 716 22.16 7.82 -9.20
N TYR A 717 21.99 8.63 -10.25
CA TYR A 717 23.11 9.29 -10.89
C TYR A 717 23.81 10.30 -9.96
N ALA A 718 23.06 11.08 -9.22
CA ALA A 718 23.60 12.09 -8.29
C ALA A 718 24.34 11.46 -7.10
N GLU A 719 23.89 10.30 -6.61
CA GLU A 719 24.51 9.58 -5.50
C GLU A 719 25.74 8.77 -5.92
N ARG A 720 25.64 8.05 -7.07
CA ARG A 720 26.58 6.98 -7.43
C ARG A 720 27.29 7.21 -8.77
N GLY A 721 26.88 8.20 -9.57
CA GLY A 721 27.39 8.41 -10.92
C GLY A 721 26.97 7.33 -11.93
N ILE A 722 25.95 6.55 -11.61
CA ILE A 722 25.46 5.48 -12.45
C ILE A 722 24.44 6.03 -13.45
N ASP A 723 24.73 5.88 -14.74
CA ASP A 723 23.79 6.13 -15.82
C ASP A 723 23.09 4.82 -16.21
N ASP A 724 21.87 4.69 -15.73
CA ASP A 724 20.99 3.55 -16.03
C ASP A 724 19.80 3.95 -16.92
N HIS A 725 19.93 5.05 -17.64
CA HIS A 725 18.96 5.61 -18.58
C HIS A 725 19.46 5.59 -20.02
N THR A 726 20.66 6.16 -20.24
CA THR A 726 21.23 6.29 -21.59
C THR A 726 21.42 4.91 -22.22
N ASP A 727 21.11 4.78 -23.51
CA ASP A 727 21.21 3.54 -24.29
C ASP A 727 20.33 2.37 -23.79
N TYR A 728 19.36 2.57 -22.87
CA TYR A 728 18.55 1.47 -22.32
C TYR A 728 17.92 0.59 -23.41
N GLU A 729 17.19 1.18 -24.35
CA GLU A 729 16.51 0.45 -25.43
C GLU A 729 17.51 -0.25 -26.36
N LYS A 730 18.61 0.40 -26.69
CA LYS A 730 19.68 -0.18 -27.51
C LYS A 730 20.29 -1.42 -26.83
N ILE A 731 20.52 -1.36 -25.51
CA ILE A 731 21.08 -2.47 -24.75
C ILE A 731 20.06 -3.62 -24.67
N VAL A 732 18.77 -3.33 -24.44
CA VAL A 732 17.70 -4.33 -24.45
C VAL A 732 17.65 -5.03 -25.82
N MET A 733 17.64 -4.26 -26.91
CA MET A 733 17.56 -4.83 -28.25
C MET A 733 18.80 -5.64 -28.67
N ALA A 734 19.97 -5.33 -28.11
CA ALA A 734 21.20 -6.05 -28.36
C ALA A 734 21.27 -7.46 -27.72
N GLN A 735 20.35 -7.78 -26.80
CA GLN A 735 20.36 -9.07 -26.13
C GLN A 735 19.90 -10.20 -27.08
N THR A 736 20.63 -11.32 -27.07
CA THR A 736 20.37 -12.52 -27.87
C THR A 736 20.22 -13.74 -26.96
N PRO A 737 19.67 -14.85 -27.44
CA PRO A 737 19.66 -16.12 -26.69
C PRO A 737 21.01 -16.50 -26.12
N GLU A 738 22.09 -16.29 -26.90
CA GLU A 738 23.47 -16.62 -26.52
C GLU A 738 23.97 -15.73 -25.35
N THR A 739 23.64 -14.42 -25.37
CA THR A 739 24.07 -13.50 -24.31
C THR A 739 23.35 -13.80 -22.99
N ILE A 740 22.08 -14.17 -23.02
CA ILE A 740 21.31 -14.55 -21.82
C ILE A 740 21.77 -15.94 -21.32
N ALA A 741 21.98 -16.91 -22.19
CA ALA A 741 22.52 -18.21 -21.79
C ALA A 741 23.95 -18.10 -21.19
N ALA A 742 24.79 -17.22 -21.74
CA ALA A 742 26.12 -16.94 -21.19
C ALA A 742 26.02 -16.30 -19.79
N PHE A 743 25.06 -15.39 -19.61
CA PHE A 743 24.80 -14.78 -18.32
C PHE A 743 24.27 -15.80 -17.28
N ALA A 744 23.37 -16.71 -17.66
CA ALA A 744 22.93 -17.81 -16.82
C ALA A 744 24.10 -18.69 -16.37
N ARG A 745 25.01 -19.07 -17.33
CA ARG A 745 26.23 -19.81 -16.99
C ARG A 745 27.14 -19.06 -16.01
N GLN A 746 27.28 -17.75 -16.16
CA GLN A 746 28.06 -16.91 -15.25
C GLN A 746 27.52 -17.00 -13.82
N LEU A 747 26.20 -16.80 -13.61
CA LEU A 747 25.56 -16.92 -12.31
C LEU A 747 25.74 -18.30 -11.68
N VAL A 748 25.57 -19.37 -12.44
CA VAL A 748 25.77 -20.73 -11.94
C VAL A 748 27.24 -20.99 -11.62
N THR A 749 28.19 -20.48 -12.44
CA THR A 749 29.63 -20.65 -12.22
C THR A 749 30.14 -19.85 -11.02
N ALA A 750 29.49 -18.75 -10.65
CA ALA A 750 29.78 -18.01 -9.42
C ALA A 750 29.65 -18.89 -8.18
N GLY A 751 28.85 -19.96 -8.27
CA GLY A 751 28.76 -21.01 -7.26
C GLY A 751 27.95 -20.64 -6.02
N ASN A 752 27.37 -19.43 -5.97
CA ASN A 752 26.58 -18.97 -4.82
C ASN A 752 25.11 -19.31 -5.05
N LYS A 753 24.57 -20.13 -4.16
CA LYS A 753 23.18 -20.56 -4.14
C LYS A 753 22.62 -20.52 -2.72
N ILE A 754 21.47 -19.93 -2.56
CA ILE A 754 20.67 -20.07 -1.35
C ILE A 754 19.41 -20.84 -1.73
N GLU A 755 19.13 -21.93 -1.01
CA GLU A 755 17.92 -22.72 -1.13
C GLU A 755 17.29 -22.89 0.25
N VAL A 756 16.12 -22.31 0.41
CA VAL A 756 15.36 -22.39 1.66
C VAL A 756 14.03 -23.08 1.40
N VAL A 757 13.75 -24.13 2.14
CA VAL A 757 12.50 -24.89 2.03
C VAL A 757 11.90 -25.04 3.43
N MET A 758 10.66 -24.60 3.56
CA MET A 758 9.83 -24.83 4.76
C MET A 758 8.70 -25.78 4.40
N THR A 759 8.58 -26.89 5.13
CA THR A 759 7.53 -27.88 4.96
C THR A 759 6.67 -28.00 6.21
N PRO A 760 5.42 -28.53 6.12
CA PRO A 760 4.63 -28.82 7.31
C PRO A 760 5.30 -29.92 8.15
N GLU A 761 5.14 -29.82 9.47
CA GLU A 761 5.44 -30.95 10.37
C GLU A 761 4.50 -32.11 10.06
N GLN A 762 5.04 -33.36 10.05
CA GLN A 762 4.26 -34.58 9.80
C GLN A 762 3.39 -34.94 10.99
#